data_8526cc6443fa2edb8e791c7435057b41
#
_entry.id   8526cc6443fa2edb8e791c7435057b41
#
_cell.length_a   1.000
_cell.length_b   1.000
_cell.length_c   1.000
_cell.angle_alpha   90.00
_cell.angle_beta   90.00
_cell.angle_gamma   90.00
#
_symmetry.space_group_name_H-M   'P 1'
#
loop_
_entity.id
_entity.type
_entity.pdbx_description
1 polymer ?
#
loop_
_entity_poly.entity_id
_entity_poly.type
_entity_poly.pdbx_seq_one_letter_code
_entity_poly.pdbx_strand_id
1 'polypeptide(L)'
;MRDERLFPMFAGLDTLTGVGPKMKPLLERLVDGETIWDLLLHLPDQVAFGEVATVQGEVHAYQAPYSDKAPHRIQLFDGTGFLTLAFFRADGRWLQGQFPIGSVRIVSGRVEDFKGERQMTHPDYIVDPAKGDHPPEVEPIYGLTAGLTNKRVHSLAVQALSSVPDGLPEWGDAHLIMQKGWVGFKDALIGLHNPPVYDETAFDLGRERLAYDEALARESAFALARASRKRRNAPPIPQAQVAQSRLARSLPYRQTGAQVRAVAEVSEDMARQSPMRRMLQGDVGSGKTLVGAMAAVQAAAGGFQSAFMAPTEVLARQQFETLDKLLSPQGYVVASLTGRDKGAIREGTLLGLADGSIHIVAGTHALFQESVSFRNLGLIIVDEQHRFGVQDRMRLVSKATSPHMLVMSATPIPRTLAQAVHGDLDVTILDEKPQGRKPIETRAVPDTRIDEVVDAVGRAVRRGEQAFWVCPKVDVDDDDSTAVGRHAVLGEQLGVPVGLVHGRLKPTEKDAALESFRSGRTKILVATTVIEVGVDVPEATIMVIERAEGFGLAQLHQLRGRVGRGDKPSFCLLLYRPPLGDMARERLETLRRTDDGFEIAEADFKLRGPGDMLGLRQAGATDYRVIDLSRHADLLAIAKKDAMAVIETDPDLAGPRGQALRLVRELLTPRVPMGRAG
;
A
#
# COMPACT_ATOMS: atom_id res chain seq x y z
N MET A 1 2.18 -21.83 -20.67
CA MET A 1 2.76 -21.25 -21.90
C MET A 1 1.84 -20.11 -22.29
N ARG A 2 2.36 -18.98 -22.76
CA ARG A 2 1.53 -17.84 -23.14
C ARG A 2 0.82 -18.15 -24.45
N ASP A 3 -0.43 -17.69 -24.61
CA ASP A 3 -1.19 -17.82 -25.85
C ASP A 3 -0.45 -17.12 -27.01
N GLU A 4 -0.31 -17.80 -28.15
CA GLU A 4 0.47 -17.29 -29.29
C GLU A 4 -0.13 -15.99 -29.87
N ARG A 5 -1.43 -15.79 -29.77
CA ARG A 5 -2.11 -14.56 -30.20
C ARG A 5 -1.58 -13.32 -29.50
N LEU A 6 -1.09 -13.46 -28.28
CA LEU A 6 -0.57 -12.36 -27.46
C LEU A 6 0.91 -12.03 -27.74
N PHE A 7 1.64 -12.86 -28.47
CA PHE A 7 3.08 -12.66 -28.70
C PHE A 7 3.44 -11.29 -29.27
N PRO A 8 2.70 -10.71 -30.25
CA PRO A 8 3.03 -9.39 -30.79
C PRO A 8 3.03 -8.29 -29.73
N MET A 9 2.14 -8.35 -28.75
CA MET A 9 2.06 -7.36 -27.66
C MET A 9 3.25 -7.44 -26.72
N PHE A 10 3.89 -8.59 -26.59
CA PHE A 10 5.06 -8.81 -25.74
C PHE A 10 6.39 -8.73 -26.47
N ALA A 11 6.40 -8.27 -27.72
CA ALA A 11 7.62 -7.92 -28.43
C ALA A 11 8.31 -6.73 -27.74
N GLY A 12 9.63 -6.61 -27.88
CA GLY A 12 10.41 -5.53 -27.30
C GLY A 12 10.05 -4.17 -27.91
N LEU A 13 10.20 -3.10 -27.13
CA LEU A 13 9.96 -1.71 -27.59
C LEU A 13 10.80 -1.32 -28.80
N ASP A 14 11.96 -1.94 -28.99
CA ASP A 14 12.86 -1.73 -30.13
C ASP A 14 12.32 -2.27 -31.47
N THR A 15 11.23 -3.02 -31.46
CA THR A 15 10.53 -3.44 -32.69
C THR A 15 9.67 -2.32 -33.28
N LEU A 16 9.37 -1.28 -32.51
CA LEU A 16 8.63 -0.11 -32.98
C LEU A 16 9.52 0.78 -33.86
N THR A 17 8.96 1.27 -34.97
CA THR A 17 9.68 2.12 -35.90
C THR A 17 10.20 3.39 -35.24
N GLY A 18 11.50 3.62 -35.34
CA GLY A 18 12.18 4.81 -34.81
C GLY A 18 12.59 4.69 -33.34
N VAL A 19 12.47 3.52 -32.71
CA VAL A 19 13.04 3.26 -31.39
C VAL A 19 14.45 2.69 -31.56
N GLY A 20 15.43 3.57 -31.48
CA GLY A 20 16.85 3.19 -31.52
C GLY A 20 17.47 3.02 -30.13
N PRO A 21 18.80 2.63 -30.07
CA PRO A 21 19.49 2.34 -28.81
C PRO A 21 19.50 3.48 -27.78
N LYS A 22 19.36 4.73 -28.23
CA LYS A 22 19.29 5.89 -27.32
C LYS A 22 17.90 6.12 -26.74
N MET A 23 16.86 5.76 -27.46
CA MET A 23 15.46 5.97 -27.07
C MET A 23 14.92 4.82 -26.22
N LYS A 24 15.31 3.58 -26.51
CA LYS A 24 14.86 2.39 -25.79
C LYS A 24 14.96 2.53 -24.26
N PRO A 25 16.11 2.91 -23.67
CA PRO A 25 16.21 3.06 -22.22
C PRO A 25 15.31 4.15 -21.63
N LEU A 26 15.03 5.20 -22.41
CA LEU A 26 14.13 6.26 -21.97
C LEU A 26 12.68 5.78 -21.93
N LEU A 27 12.26 5.00 -22.93
CA LEU A 27 10.95 4.37 -22.97
C LEU A 27 10.80 3.31 -21.88
N GLU A 28 11.78 2.42 -21.70
CA GLU A 28 11.78 1.42 -20.63
C GLU A 28 11.60 2.07 -19.24
N ARG A 29 12.30 3.18 -19.03
CA ARG A 29 12.14 3.97 -17.79
C ARG A 29 10.77 4.63 -17.68
N LEU A 30 10.20 5.12 -18.78
CA LEU A 30 8.89 5.77 -18.79
C LEU A 30 7.79 4.79 -18.42
N VAL A 31 7.79 3.61 -19.07
CA VAL A 31 6.70 2.63 -18.96
C VAL A 31 6.95 1.58 -17.87
N ASP A 32 8.09 1.63 -17.17
CA ASP A 32 8.53 0.65 -16.18
C ASP A 32 8.45 -0.79 -16.73
N GLY A 33 8.94 -0.99 -17.97
CA GLY A 33 8.85 -2.25 -18.68
C GLY A 33 9.59 -2.23 -20.03
N GLU A 34 9.67 -3.38 -20.70
CA GLU A 34 10.49 -3.59 -21.89
C GLU A 34 9.69 -3.92 -23.16
N THR A 35 8.36 -4.05 -23.04
CA THR A 35 7.50 -4.59 -24.11
C THR A 35 6.53 -3.56 -24.68
N ILE A 36 6.01 -3.83 -25.86
CA ILE A 36 4.91 -3.05 -26.47
C ILE A 36 3.70 -2.99 -25.54
N TRP A 37 3.41 -4.10 -24.82
CA TRP A 37 2.32 -4.13 -23.86
C TRP A 37 2.53 -3.14 -22.70
N ASP A 38 3.76 -2.98 -22.24
CA ASP A 38 4.07 -2.00 -21.20
C ASP A 38 3.80 -0.57 -21.66
N LEU A 39 4.05 -0.27 -22.95
CA LEU A 39 3.72 1.02 -23.55
C LEU A 39 2.19 1.23 -23.65
N LEU A 40 1.43 0.20 -24.02
CA LEU A 40 -0.03 0.28 -24.10
C LEU A 40 -0.71 0.41 -22.73
N LEU A 41 -0.05 -0.02 -21.65
CA LEU A 41 -0.52 0.19 -20.27
C LEU A 41 -0.07 1.53 -19.67
N HIS A 42 0.79 2.28 -20.35
CA HIS A 42 1.10 3.66 -20.00
C HIS A 42 0.01 4.57 -20.57
N LEU A 43 -1.14 4.58 -19.90
CA LEU A 43 -2.32 5.29 -20.36
C LEU A 43 -2.11 6.81 -20.29
N PRO A 44 -2.70 7.60 -21.19
CA PRO A 44 -2.65 9.04 -21.11
C PRO A 44 -3.40 9.52 -19.85
N ASP A 45 -2.86 10.54 -19.18
CA ASP A 45 -3.44 11.10 -17.95
C ASP A 45 -4.73 11.86 -18.23
N GLN A 46 -4.77 12.55 -19.37
CA GLN A 46 -5.89 13.36 -19.83
C GLN A 46 -5.86 13.52 -21.36
N VAL A 47 -6.91 14.09 -21.90
CA VAL A 47 -6.99 14.52 -23.28
C VAL A 47 -7.00 16.03 -23.33
N ALA A 48 -6.03 16.62 -24.02
CA ALA A 48 -6.00 18.06 -24.21
C ALA A 48 -7.01 18.47 -25.31
N PHE A 49 -7.85 19.42 -24.96
CA PHE A 49 -8.79 20.07 -25.87
C PHE A 49 -8.85 21.57 -25.57
N GLY A 50 -8.54 22.41 -26.57
CA GLY A 50 -8.82 23.84 -26.51
C GLY A 50 -7.78 24.76 -25.84
N GLU A 51 -6.67 24.25 -25.27
CA GLU A 51 -5.58 25.10 -24.73
C GLU A 51 -4.53 25.47 -25.78
N VAL A 52 -4.57 24.87 -26.95
CA VAL A 52 -3.60 25.00 -28.03
C VAL A 52 -4.27 25.72 -29.20
N ALA A 53 -3.70 26.84 -29.63
CA ALA A 53 -4.18 27.52 -30.83
C ALA A 53 -3.59 26.87 -32.09
N THR A 54 -4.47 26.49 -33.02
CA THR A 54 -4.07 26.05 -34.34
C THR A 54 -4.27 27.22 -35.31
N VAL A 55 -3.19 27.65 -35.96
CA VAL A 55 -3.19 28.81 -36.86
C VAL A 55 -2.70 28.37 -38.23
N GLN A 56 -3.47 28.63 -39.24
CA GLN A 56 -3.05 28.51 -40.64
C GLN A 56 -2.64 29.88 -41.15
N GLY A 57 -1.43 29.98 -41.69
CA GLY A 57 -0.93 31.26 -42.20
C GLY A 57 0.13 31.08 -43.29
N GLU A 58 0.32 32.13 -44.11
CA GLU A 58 1.38 32.21 -45.08
C GLU A 58 2.69 32.63 -44.40
N VAL A 59 3.80 31.98 -44.70
CA VAL A 59 5.13 32.33 -44.22
C VAL A 59 5.60 33.61 -44.85
N HIS A 60 5.62 34.70 -44.07
CA HIS A 60 5.93 36.05 -44.57
C HIS A 60 7.41 36.41 -44.46
N ALA A 61 8.04 36.03 -43.34
CA ALA A 61 9.44 36.36 -43.09
C ALA A 61 10.16 35.32 -42.24
N TYR A 62 11.47 35.22 -42.43
CA TYR A 62 12.39 34.46 -41.57
C TYR A 62 13.48 35.41 -41.08
N GLN A 63 13.75 35.40 -39.78
CA GLN A 63 14.82 36.13 -39.12
C GLN A 63 15.77 35.16 -38.42
N ALA A 64 17.05 35.20 -38.80
CA ALA A 64 18.08 34.47 -38.15
C ALA A 64 18.39 35.05 -36.75
N PRO A 65 18.86 34.21 -35.79
CA PRO A 65 19.21 34.69 -34.48
C PRO A 65 20.44 35.62 -34.52
N TYR A 66 20.42 36.69 -33.75
CA TYR A 66 21.53 37.63 -33.64
C TYR A 66 22.57 37.21 -32.61
N SER A 67 22.31 36.16 -31.83
CA SER A 67 23.24 35.54 -30.88
C SER A 67 22.86 34.11 -30.62
N ASP A 68 23.79 33.31 -30.08
CA ASP A 68 23.54 31.88 -29.72
C ASP A 68 22.41 31.66 -28.74
N LYS A 69 21.98 32.69 -28.00
CA LYS A 69 20.86 32.65 -27.06
C LYS A 69 19.56 33.18 -27.64
N ALA A 70 19.59 33.83 -28.81
CA ALA A 70 18.41 34.33 -29.47
C ALA A 70 17.70 33.25 -30.28
N PRO A 71 16.34 33.27 -30.41
CA PRO A 71 15.61 32.36 -31.24
C PRO A 71 15.68 32.75 -32.73
N HIS A 72 15.55 31.76 -33.62
CA HIS A 72 15.09 32.00 -34.96
C HIS A 72 13.64 32.44 -34.90
N ARG A 73 13.23 33.43 -35.71
CA ARG A 73 11.87 33.94 -35.77
C ARG A 73 11.30 33.74 -37.16
N ILE A 74 10.07 33.26 -37.23
CA ILE A 74 9.31 33.09 -38.45
C ILE A 74 7.99 33.81 -38.26
N GLN A 75 7.62 34.66 -39.19
CA GLN A 75 6.36 35.36 -39.18
C GLN A 75 5.36 34.67 -40.10
N LEU A 76 4.22 34.30 -39.55
CA LEU A 76 3.08 33.77 -40.27
C LEU A 76 1.99 34.86 -40.31
N PHE A 77 1.36 35.01 -41.47
CA PHE A 77 0.22 35.92 -41.68
C PHE A 77 -1.04 35.10 -41.97
N ASP A 78 -2.07 35.22 -41.14
CA ASP A 78 -3.32 34.44 -41.26
C ASP A 78 -4.47 35.21 -41.98
N GLY A 79 -4.17 36.39 -42.52
CA GLY A 79 -5.17 37.27 -43.10
C GLY A 79 -5.73 38.31 -42.12
N THR A 80 -5.59 38.10 -40.81
CA THR A 80 -6.08 39.01 -39.74
C THR A 80 -4.93 39.64 -38.94
N GLY A 81 -3.79 38.96 -38.86
CA GLY A 81 -2.63 39.43 -38.12
C GLY A 81 -1.40 38.56 -38.27
N PHE A 82 -0.32 38.97 -37.61
CA PHE A 82 0.92 38.23 -37.60
C PHE A 82 1.05 37.36 -36.33
N LEU A 83 1.49 36.13 -36.51
CA LEU A 83 1.96 35.23 -35.45
C LEU A 83 3.46 35.04 -35.62
N THR A 84 4.25 35.31 -34.58
CA THR A 84 5.69 35.08 -34.55
C THR A 84 5.97 33.68 -33.96
N LEU A 85 6.59 32.82 -34.73
CA LEU A 85 7.10 31.52 -34.24
C LEU A 85 8.54 31.70 -33.76
N ALA A 86 8.86 31.27 -32.54
CA ALA A 86 10.20 31.38 -31.97
C ALA A 86 10.82 30.01 -31.77
N PHE A 87 12.01 29.76 -32.35
CA PHE A 87 12.74 28.51 -32.24
C PHE A 87 14.10 28.73 -31.63
N PHE A 88 14.32 28.27 -30.42
CA PHE A 88 15.61 28.29 -29.75
C PHE A 88 16.44 27.05 -30.12
N ARG A 89 17.75 27.23 -30.36
CA ARG A 89 18.69 26.14 -30.64
C ARG A 89 18.29 25.23 -31.81
N ALA A 90 17.59 25.74 -32.79
CA ALA A 90 17.17 25.00 -33.97
C ALA A 90 18.18 25.17 -35.12
N ASP A 91 18.20 24.21 -36.05
CA ASP A 91 18.98 24.34 -37.30
C ASP A 91 18.26 25.28 -38.27
N GLY A 92 18.91 26.38 -38.65
CA GLY A 92 18.34 27.36 -39.55
C GLY A 92 18.04 26.83 -40.94
N ARG A 93 18.80 25.86 -41.46
CA ARG A 93 18.55 25.25 -42.77
C ARG A 93 17.31 24.38 -42.73
N TRP A 94 17.14 23.62 -41.63
CA TRP A 94 15.95 22.82 -41.43
C TRP A 94 14.70 23.71 -41.33
N LEU A 95 14.78 24.82 -40.56
CA LEU A 95 13.66 25.76 -40.44
C LEU A 95 13.27 26.39 -41.77
N GLN A 96 14.23 26.82 -42.58
CA GLN A 96 13.97 27.37 -43.91
C GLN A 96 13.33 26.34 -44.87
N GLY A 97 13.72 25.05 -44.71
CA GLY A 97 13.09 23.96 -45.42
C GLY A 97 11.66 23.65 -44.98
N GLN A 98 11.36 23.81 -43.69
CA GLN A 98 10.00 23.63 -43.16
C GLN A 98 9.10 24.84 -43.45
N PHE A 99 9.65 26.05 -43.50
CA PHE A 99 8.91 27.28 -43.67
C PHE A 99 9.43 28.11 -44.89
N PRO A 100 9.25 27.60 -46.13
CA PRO A 100 9.58 28.42 -47.30
C PRO A 100 8.71 29.69 -47.36
N ILE A 101 9.33 30.80 -47.62
CA ILE A 101 8.60 32.10 -47.74
C ILE A 101 7.54 31.98 -48.84
N GLY A 102 6.33 32.48 -48.58
CA GLY A 102 5.16 32.38 -49.46
C GLY A 102 4.41 31.03 -49.39
N SER A 103 4.89 30.06 -48.60
CA SER A 103 4.17 28.80 -48.40
C SER A 103 3.17 28.91 -47.24
N VAL A 104 2.06 28.21 -47.37
CA VAL A 104 1.08 28.10 -46.27
C VAL A 104 1.50 26.99 -45.34
N ARG A 105 1.42 27.26 -44.02
CA ARG A 105 1.65 26.27 -42.96
C ARG A 105 0.52 26.32 -41.95
N ILE A 106 0.17 25.18 -41.43
CA ILE A 106 -0.65 25.06 -40.23
C ILE A 106 0.31 24.77 -39.07
N VAL A 107 0.24 25.61 -38.02
CA VAL A 107 1.01 25.43 -36.80
C VAL A 107 0.08 25.33 -35.62
N SER A 108 0.40 24.42 -34.68
CA SER A 108 -0.38 24.25 -33.46
C SER A 108 0.56 24.32 -32.28
N GLY A 109 0.16 25.08 -31.25
CA GLY A 109 0.97 25.28 -30.06
C GLY A 109 0.41 26.37 -29.15
N ARG A 110 1.05 26.57 -28.00
CA ARG A 110 0.64 27.61 -27.05
C ARG A 110 1.01 28.99 -27.54
N VAL A 111 0.02 29.88 -27.62
CA VAL A 111 0.22 31.29 -27.98
C VAL A 111 0.43 32.11 -26.70
N GLU A 112 1.50 32.89 -26.67
CA GLU A 112 1.86 33.79 -25.58
C GLU A 112 1.94 35.23 -26.09
N ASP A 113 1.68 36.19 -25.23
CA ASP A 113 1.99 37.58 -25.52
C ASP A 113 3.42 37.88 -25.07
N PHE A 114 4.26 38.23 -26.01
CA PHE A 114 5.64 38.61 -25.75
C PHE A 114 5.88 40.04 -26.27
N LYS A 115 5.97 41.01 -25.37
CA LYS A 115 6.18 42.44 -25.67
C LYS A 115 5.12 43.06 -26.60
N GLY A 116 3.87 42.62 -26.49
CA GLY A 116 2.76 43.08 -27.32
C GLY A 116 2.65 42.37 -28.67
N GLU A 117 3.45 41.38 -28.95
CA GLU A 117 3.36 40.51 -30.12
C GLU A 117 2.87 39.12 -29.73
N ARG A 118 1.97 38.55 -30.53
CA ARG A 118 1.56 37.14 -30.35
C ARG A 118 2.67 36.24 -30.82
N GLN A 119 3.17 35.40 -29.91
CA GLN A 119 4.28 34.51 -30.17
C GLN A 119 3.88 33.06 -29.83
N MET A 120 4.35 32.10 -30.62
CA MET A 120 4.27 30.68 -30.35
C MET A 120 5.71 30.13 -30.29
N THR A 121 6.11 29.65 -29.14
CA THR A 121 7.46 29.14 -28.94
C THR A 121 7.47 27.62 -29.15
N HIS A 122 8.29 27.16 -30.11
CA HIS A 122 8.40 25.73 -30.48
C HIS A 122 7.03 25.09 -30.71
N PRO A 123 6.30 25.43 -31.82
CA PRO A 123 5.03 24.80 -32.13
C PRO A 123 5.10 23.26 -32.02
N ASP A 124 4.10 22.65 -31.41
CA ASP A 124 4.01 21.21 -31.26
C ASP A 124 3.80 20.52 -32.62
N TYR A 125 3.04 21.17 -33.50
CA TYR A 125 2.79 20.72 -34.85
C TYR A 125 3.14 21.79 -35.88
N ILE A 126 3.79 21.34 -36.97
CA ILE A 126 4.10 22.13 -38.16
C ILE A 126 3.71 21.26 -39.35
N VAL A 127 2.68 21.65 -40.08
CA VAL A 127 2.08 20.83 -41.10
C VAL A 127 1.96 21.60 -42.42
N ASP A 128 2.16 20.91 -43.51
CA ASP A 128 1.97 21.43 -44.85
C ASP A 128 0.57 21.04 -45.38
N PRO A 129 -0.41 21.93 -45.41
CA PRO A 129 -1.77 21.59 -45.82
C PRO A 129 -1.86 21.11 -47.28
N ALA A 130 -0.87 21.42 -48.13
CA ALA A 130 -0.83 20.95 -49.47
C ALA A 130 -0.56 19.44 -49.61
N LYS A 131 -0.07 18.80 -48.51
CA LYS A 131 0.13 17.35 -48.44
C LYS A 131 -1.06 16.60 -47.85
N GLY A 132 -2.13 17.31 -47.49
CA GLY A 132 -3.32 16.73 -46.87
C GLY A 132 -3.16 16.40 -45.36
N ASP A 133 -2.08 16.84 -44.74
CA ASP A 133 -1.85 16.62 -43.32
C ASP A 133 -2.57 17.71 -42.50
N HIS A 134 -3.10 17.33 -41.33
CA HIS A 134 -3.68 18.26 -40.35
C HIS A 134 -3.16 17.91 -38.94
N PRO A 135 -3.02 18.91 -38.04
CA PRO A 135 -2.78 18.61 -36.62
C PRO A 135 -3.95 17.77 -36.07
N PRO A 136 -3.71 16.85 -35.13
CA PRO A 136 -4.80 16.12 -34.52
C PRO A 136 -5.74 17.09 -33.77
N GLU A 137 -7.05 16.88 -33.91
CA GLU A 137 -8.06 17.67 -33.19
C GLU A 137 -8.06 17.34 -31.68
N VAL A 138 -7.65 16.14 -31.36
CA VAL A 138 -7.62 15.60 -30.00
C VAL A 138 -6.24 14.98 -29.74
N GLU A 139 -5.58 15.35 -28.67
CA GLU A 139 -4.27 14.85 -28.31
C GLU A 139 -4.29 14.21 -26.90
N PRO A 140 -4.04 12.90 -26.79
CA PRO A 140 -3.79 12.25 -25.51
C PRO A 140 -2.52 12.78 -24.88
N ILE A 141 -2.56 13.14 -23.59
CA ILE A 141 -1.44 13.68 -22.81
C ILE A 141 -0.93 12.61 -21.87
N TYR A 142 0.34 12.26 -22.00
CA TYR A 142 1.01 11.23 -21.22
C TYR A 142 1.90 11.83 -20.14
N GLY A 143 2.03 11.15 -19.01
CA GLY A 143 3.13 11.39 -18.09
C GLY A 143 4.47 11.18 -18.80
N LEU A 144 5.40 12.15 -18.71
CA LEU A 144 6.65 12.12 -19.47
C LEU A 144 7.87 12.00 -18.56
N THR A 145 8.94 11.44 -19.12
CA THR A 145 10.29 11.50 -18.55
C THR A 145 11.19 12.40 -19.40
N ALA A 146 12.25 12.94 -18.80
CA ALA A 146 13.18 13.82 -19.51
C ALA A 146 13.76 13.15 -20.77
N GLY A 147 13.69 13.86 -21.89
CA GLY A 147 14.19 13.38 -23.20
C GLY A 147 13.13 12.74 -24.11
N LEU A 148 11.88 12.63 -23.66
CA LEU A 148 10.74 12.20 -24.49
C LEU A 148 9.73 13.34 -24.63
N THR A 149 9.06 13.40 -25.78
CA THR A 149 7.97 14.36 -26.06
C THR A 149 6.65 13.63 -26.15
N ASN A 150 5.54 14.31 -25.82
CA ASN A 150 4.19 13.76 -25.90
C ASN A 150 3.89 13.19 -27.29
N LYS A 151 4.16 13.97 -28.33
CA LYS A 151 4.00 13.56 -29.73
C LYS A 151 4.72 12.26 -30.06
N ARG A 152 5.93 12.06 -29.49
CA ARG A 152 6.70 10.84 -29.74
C ARG A 152 6.10 9.63 -29.05
N VAL A 153 5.69 9.78 -27.80
CA VAL A 153 5.04 8.72 -27.03
C VAL A 153 3.71 8.34 -27.69
N HIS A 154 2.89 9.32 -28.05
CA HIS A 154 1.62 9.10 -28.77
C HIS A 154 1.84 8.36 -30.09
N SER A 155 2.77 8.80 -30.93
CA SER A 155 3.08 8.12 -32.20
C SER A 155 3.49 6.65 -32.01
N LEU A 156 4.23 6.33 -30.95
CA LEU A 156 4.63 4.97 -30.62
C LEU A 156 3.45 4.15 -30.07
N ALA A 157 2.60 4.76 -29.23
CA ALA A 157 1.40 4.12 -28.73
C ALA A 157 0.42 3.75 -29.86
N VAL A 158 0.23 4.65 -30.83
CA VAL A 158 -0.59 4.36 -32.02
C VAL A 158 -0.01 3.20 -32.86
N GLN A 159 1.32 3.14 -33.03
CA GLN A 159 1.95 1.98 -33.67
C GLN A 159 1.74 0.70 -32.85
N ALA A 160 1.86 0.79 -31.53
CA ALA A 160 1.67 -0.34 -30.63
C ALA A 160 0.25 -0.94 -30.68
N LEU A 161 -0.78 -0.13 -30.96
CA LEU A 161 -2.16 -0.61 -31.11
C LEU A 161 -2.31 -1.66 -32.21
N SER A 162 -1.49 -1.62 -33.26
CA SER A 162 -1.50 -2.63 -34.34
C SER A 162 -1.07 -4.02 -33.84
N SER A 163 -0.38 -4.11 -32.71
CA SER A 163 0.03 -5.37 -32.09
C SER A 163 -1.08 -6.02 -31.27
N VAL A 164 -2.19 -5.32 -31.02
CA VAL A 164 -3.34 -5.86 -30.29
C VAL A 164 -4.16 -6.75 -31.24
N PRO A 165 -4.32 -8.05 -30.95
CA PRO A 165 -5.03 -8.97 -31.83
C PRO A 165 -6.49 -8.56 -32.02
N ASP A 166 -7.02 -8.83 -33.21
CA ASP A 166 -8.47 -8.78 -33.44
C ASP A 166 -9.13 -10.05 -32.89
N GLY A 167 -10.41 -9.93 -32.52
CA GLY A 167 -11.22 -11.09 -32.13
C GLY A 167 -10.83 -11.76 -30.81
N LEU A 168 -10.23 -11.01 -29.89
CA LEU A 168 -10.08 -11.49 -28.52
C LEU A 168 -11.46 -11.78 -27.92
N PRO A 169 -11.64 -12.94 -27.25
CA PRO A 169 -12.91 -13.24 -26.61
C PRO A 169 -13.21 -12.28 -25.47
N GLU A 170 -14.49 -11.99 -25.25
CA GLU A 170 -14.90 -11.23 -24.07
C GLU A 170 -14.74 -12.10 -22.81
N TRP A 171 -14.06 -11.58 -21.79
CA TRP A 171 -13.81 -12.26 -20.54
C TRP A 171 -14.68 -11.76 -19.37
N GLY A 172 -15.23 -10.54 -19.47
CA GLY A 172 -16.16 -10.00 -18.51
C GLY A 172 -17.55 -10.61 -18.63
N ASP A 173 -18.37 -10.39 -17.62
CA ASP A 173 -19.77 -10.77 -17.68
C ASP A 173 -20.52 -9.92 -18.71
N ALA A 174 -21.17 -10.53 -19.68
CA ALA A 174 -21.83 -9.85 -20.80
C ALA A 174 -22.93 -8.86 -20.32
N HIS A 175 -23.67 -9.23 -19.26
CA HIS A 175 -24.68 -8.35 -18.70
C HIS A 175 -24.06 -7.13 -18.01
N LEU A 176 -22.95 -7.34 -17.29
CA LEU A 176 -22.21 -6.27 -16.65
C LEU A 176 -21.61 -5.30 -17.69
N ILE A 177 -20.96 -5.83 -18.75
CA ILE A 177 -20.39 -5.02 -19.83
C ILE A 177 -21.46 -4.12 -20.45
N MET A 178 -22.62 -4.69 -20.74
CA MET A 178 -23.76 -3.94 -21.31
C MET A 178 -24.32 -2.92 -20.33
N GLN A 179 -24.48 -3.27 -19.06
CA GLN A 179 -25.00 -2.37 -18.02
C GLN A 179 -24.09 -1.17 -17.78
N LYS A 180 -22.78 -1.37 -17.85
CA LYS A 180 -21.76 -0.34 -17.67
C LYS A 180 -21.52 0.49 -18.93
N GLY A 181 -22.01 0.05 -20.08
CA GLY A 181 -21.76 0.70 -21.37
C GLY A 181 -20.30 0.57 -21.83
N TRP A 182 -19.57 -0.44 -21.35
CA TRP A 182 -18.18 -0.63 -21.72
C TRP A 182 -18.04 -1.20 -23.13
N VAL A 183 -17.06 -0.67 -23.84
CA VAL A 183 -16.66 -1.19 -25.16
C VAL A 183 -15.74 -2.40 -25.04
N GLY A 184 -15.45 -3.06 -26.18
CA GLY A 184 -14.49 -4.15 -26.23
C GLY A 184 -13.08 -3.72 -25.78
N PHE A 185 -12.27 -4.67 -25.32
CA PHE A 185 -10.93 -4.42 -24.81
C PHE A 185 -10.03 -3.62 -25.78
N LYS A 186 -10.00 -4.03 -27.06
CA LYS A 186 -9.21 -3.35 -28.10
C LYS A 186 -9.75 -1.95 -28.36
N ASP A 187 -11.07 -1.79 -28.41
CA ASP A 187 -11.71 -0.50 -28.65
C ASP A 187 -11.47 0.48 -27.49
N ALA A 188 -11.41 -0.03 -26.24
CA ALA A 188 -11.04 0.78 -25.08
C ALA A 188 -9.60 1.29 -25.22
N LEU A 189 -8.64 0.45 -25.62
CA LEU A 189 -7.26 0.89 -25.86
C LEU A 189 -7.18 1.93 -27.00
N ILE A 190 -7.91 1.71 -28.10
CA ILE A 190 -7.97 2.66 -29.22
C ILE A 190 -8.56 3.98 -28.75
N GLY A 191 -9.68 3.95 -28.03
CA GLY A 191 -10.34 5.16 -27.52
C GLY A 191 -9.49 5.98 -26.56
N LEU A 192 -8.55 5.34 -25.85
CA LEU A 192 -7.63 6.03 -24.94
C LEU A 192 -6.40 6.58 -25.67
N HIS A 193 -5.77 5.80 -26.54
CA HIS A 193 -4.51 6.17 -27.18
C HIS A 193 -4.67 6.93 -28.51
N ASN A 194 -5.79 6.78 -29.18
CA ASN A 194 -6.06 7.42 -30.47
C ASN A 194 -7.55 7.75 -30.61
N PRO A 195 -8.11 8.59 -29.71
CA PRO A 195 -9.52 8.95 -29.76
C PRO A 195 -9.85 9.74 -31.04
N PRO A 196 -10.90 9.37 -31.80
CA PRO A 196 -11.27 10.06 -33.03
C PRO A 196 -11.87 11.45 -32.75
N VAL A 197 -12.52 11.62 -31.62
CA VAL A 197 -13.12 12.88 -31.14
C VAL A 197 -12.91 13.01 -29.63
N TYR A 198 -12.99 14.24 -29.11
CA TYR A 198 -12.97 14.46 -27.67
C TYR A 198 -14.31 14.03 -27.06
N ASP A 199 -14.27 13.02 -26.22
CA ASP A 199 -15.40 12.56 -25.42
C ASP A 199 -14.88 12.09 -24.06
N GLU A 200 -15.04 12.94 -23.04
CA GLU A 200 -14.59 12.66 -21.68
C GLU A 200 -15.26 11.43 -21.09
N THR A 201 -16.57 11.23 -21.40
CA THR A 201 -17.32 10.08 -20.93
C THR A 201 -16.78 8.78 -21.53
N ALA A 202 -16.53 8.75 -22.84
CA ALA A 202 -15.95 7.60 -23.53
C ALA A 202 -14.53 7.30 -23.03
N PHE A 203 -13.75 8.34 -22.75
CA PHE A 203 -12.39 8.21 -22.19
C PHE A 203 -12.41 7.59 -20.78
N ASP A 204 -13.29 8.10 -19.89
CA ASP A 204 -13.44 7.55 -18.53
C ASP A 204 -13.98 6.11 -18.55
N LEU A 205 -14.96 5.79 -19.41
CA LEU A 205 -15.45 4.43 -19.59
C LEU A 205 -14.37 3.47 -20.12
N GLY A 206 -13.52 3.93 -21.02
CA GLY A 206 -12.38 3.16 -21.49
C GLY A 206 -11.38 2.84 -20.38
N ARG A 207 -11.07 3.81 -19.52
CA ARG A 207 -10.22 3.60 -18.34
C ARG A 207 -10.87 2.68 -17.33
N GLU A 208 -12.15 2.85 -17.03
CA GLU A 208 -12.92 1.99 -16.14
C GLU A 208 -12.94 0.54 -16.66
N ARG A 209 -13.09 0.35 -17.97
CA ARG A 209 -13.04 -0.95 -18.61
C ARG A 209 -11.69 -1.64 -18.39
N LEU A 210 -10.57 -0.99 -18.69
CA LEU A 210 -9.24 -1.58 -18.50
C LEU A 210 -8.91 -1.81 -17.02
N ALA A 211 -9.39 -0.94 -16.14
CA ALA A 211 -9.26 -1.13 -14.68
C ALA A 211 -10.04 -2.36 -14.21
N TYR A 212 -11.25 -2.61 -14.74
CA TYR A 212 -12.00 -3.83 -14.48
C TYR A 212 -11.28 -5.08 -15.00
N ASP A 213 -10.70 -5.01 -16.19
CA ASP A 213 -9.94 -6.12 -16.78
C ASP A 213 -8.72 -6.50 -15.92
N GLU A 214 -7.99 -5.50 -15.40
CA GLU A 214 -6.88 -5.74 -14.48
C GLU A 214 -7.37 -6.32 -13.14
N ALA A 215 -8.48 -5.80 -12.60
CA ALA A 215 -9.11 -6.34 -11.40
C ALA A 215 -9.53 -7.80 -11.60
N LEU A 216 -10.18 -8.11 -12.73
CA LEU A 216 -10.65 -9.46 -13.05
C LEU A 216 -9.49 -10.45 -13.20
N ALA A 217 -8.41 -10.05 -13.89
CA ALA A 217 -7.20 -10.85 -14.01
C ALA A 217 -6.62 -11.22 -12.65
N ARG A 218 -6.51 -10.25 -11.75
CA ARG A 218 -5.94 -10.42 -10.41
C ARG A 218 -6.86 -11.21 -9.49
N GLU A 219 -8.13 -10.87 -9.43
CA GLU A 219 -9.11 -11.60 -8.61
C GLU A 219 -9.29 -13.05 -9.06
N SER A 220 -9.19 -13.32 -10.36
CA SER A 220 -9.18 -14.69 -10.88
C SER A 220 -7.95 -15.48 -10.45
N ALA A 221 -6.77 -14.84 -10.38
CA ALA A 221 -5.58 -15.48 -9.85
C ALA A 221 -5.75 -15.84 -8.36
N PHE A 222 -6.32 -14.94 -7.55
CA PHE A 222 -6.64 -15.21 -6.16
C PHE A 222 -7.71 -16.30 -5.99
N ALA A 223 -8.76 -16.29 -6.79
CA ALA A 223 -9.83 -17.27 -6.73
C ALA A 223 -9.32 -18.69 -7.09
N LEU A 224 -8.45 -18.82 -8.10
CA LEU A 224 -7.79 -20.08 -8.43
C LEU A 224 -6.83 -20.55 -7.33
N ALA A 225 -6.08 -19.65 -6.73
CA ALA A 225 -5.22 -19.98 -5.60
C ALA A 225 -6.05 -20.50 -4.41
N ARG A 226 -7.23 -19.90 -4.16
CA ARG A 226 -8.19 -20.41 -3.16
C ARG A 226 -8.77 -21.78 -3.55
N ALA A 227 -9.18 -21.95 -4.81
CA ALA A 227 -9.70 -23.25 -5.28
C ALA A 227 -8.64 -24.35 -5.19
N SER A 228 -7.41 -24.08 -5.60
CA SER A 228 -6.28 -25.00 -5.45
C SER A 228 -5.99 -25.35 -3.98
N ARG A 229 -6.12 -24.37 -3.08
CA ARG A 229 -5.94 -24.58 -1.64
C ARG A 229 -7.05 -25.45 -1.05
N LYS A 230 -8.32 -25.23 -1.45
CA LYS A 230 -9.44 -26.08 -1.02
C LYS A 230 -9.27 -27.56 -1.41
N ARG A 231 -8.47 -27.84 -2.45
CA ARG A 231 -8.08 -29.20 -2.87
C ARG A 231 -6.94 -29.80 -2.04
N ARG A 232 -6.23 -29.01 -1.21
CA ARG A 232 -5.20 -29.50 -0.30
C ARG A 232 -5.84 -29.97 0.99
N ASN A 233 -5.45 -31.13 1.46
CA ASN A 233 -5.92 -31.63 2.74
C ASN A 233 -5.12 -31.00 3.88
N ALA A 234 -5.82 -30.33 4.80
CA ALA A 234 -5.30 -29.96 6.11
C ALA A 234 -5.90 -30.90 7.16
N PRO A 235 -5.22 -31.19 8.26
CA PRO A 235 -5.82 -31.92 9.35
C PRO A 235 -6.96 -31.08 9.96
N PRO A 236 -8.23 -31.57 9.93
CA PRO A 236 -9.32 -30.84 10.55
C PRO A 236 -9.11 -30.81 12.07
N ILE A 237 -9.17 -29.63 12.64
CA ILE A 237 -9.08 -29.42 14.08
C ILE A 237 -10.49 -29.24 14.64
N PRO A 238 -11.03 -30.23 15.36
CA PRO A 238 -12.42 -30.19 15.85
C PRO A 238 -12.69 -28.96 16.70
N GLN A 239 -13.91 -28.43 16.62
CA GLN A 239 -14.33 -27.33 17.47
C GLN A 239 -14.24 -27.71 18.95
N ALA A 240 -13.67 -26.83 19.76
CA ALA A 240 -13.43 -27.06 21.18
C ALA A 240 -14.26 -26.10 22.06
N GLN A 241 -15.57 -26.04 21.81
CA GLN A 241 -16.50 -25.10 22.45
C GLN A 241 -16.43 -25.13 23.99
N VAL A 242 -16.28 -26.33 24.59
CA VAL A 242 -16.17 -26.48 26.05
C VAL A 242 -14.90 -25.80 26.59
N ALA A 243 -13.75 -26.05 25.92
CA ALA A 243 -12.47 -25.48 26.33
C ALA A 243 -12.45 -23.95 26.11
N GLN A 244 -12.94 -23.47 24.97
CA GLN A 244 -13.06 -22.05 24.67
C GLN A 244 -14.03 -21.35 25.64
N SER A 245 -15.17 -21.95 25.98
CA SER A 245 -16.11 -21.41 26.96
C SER A 245 -15.50 -21.35 28.37
N ARG A 246 -14.68 -22.35 28.76
CA ARG A 246 -13.96 -22.34 30.03
C ARG A 246 -12.96 -21.17 30.07
N LEU A 247 -12.20 -20.95 29.02
CA LEU A 247 -11.30 -19.79 28.91
C LEU A 247 -12.10 -18.48 28.96
N ALA A 248 -13.20 -18.37 28.20
CA ALA A 248 -14.04 -17.17 28.21
C ALA A 248 -14.58 -16.81 29.60
N ARG A 249 -14.94 -17.80 30.42
CA ARG A 249 -15.43 -17.59 31.81
C ARG A 249 -14.32 -17.18 32.78
N SER A 250 -13.06 -17.51 32.49
CA SER A 250 -11.91 -17.13 33.33
C SER A 250 -11.43 -15.69 33.08
N LEU A 251 -11.92 -15.04 32.02
CA LEU A 251 -11.55 -13.66 31.73
C LEU A 251 -12.16 -12.68 32.75
N PRO A 252 -11.43 -11.61 33.15
CA PRO A 252 -11.96 -10.58 34.05
C PRO A 252 -12.96 -9.63 33.36
N TYR A 253 -13.22 -9.82 32.06
CA TYR A 253 -14.11 -9.01 31.22
C TYR A 253 -14.92 -9.89 30.29
N ARG A 254 -15.98 -9.33 29.71
CA ARG A 254 -16.78 -10.02 28.69
C ARG A 254 -16.19 -9.79 27.30
N GLN A 255 -16.24 -10.82 26.48
CA GLN A 255 -15.91 -10.70 25.06
C GLN A 255 -16.89 -9.75 24.35
N THR A 256 -16.39 -8.99 23.37
CA THR A 256 -17.25 -8.20 22.46
C THR A 256 -17.96 -9.09 21.48
N GLY A 257 -19.06 -8.61 20.88
CA GLY A 257 -19.76 -9.33 19.81
C GLY A 257 -18.84 -9.65 18.63
N ALA A 258 -17.96 -8.70 18.26
CA ALA A 258 -16.96 -8.89 17.21
C ALA A 258 -15.97 -10.00 17.53
N GLN A 259 -15.50 -10.10 18.77
CA GLN A 259 -14.60 -11.18 19.20
C GLN A 259 -15.28 -12.54 19.15
N VAL A 260 -16.55 -12.63 19.59
CA VAL A 260 -17.33 -13.87 19.53
C VAL A 260 -17.54 -14.32 18.08
N ARG A 261 -17.90 -13.40 17.17
CA ARG A 261 -18.01 -13.70 15.74
C ARG A 261 -16.68 -14.19 15.15
N ALA A 262 -15.60 -13.50 15.46
CA ALA A 262 -14.26 -13.84 14.97
C ALA A 262 -13.81 -15.24 15.44
N VAL A 263 -14.04 -15.58 16.71
CA VAL A 263 -13.74 -16.92 17.25
C VAL A 263 -14.57 -17.99 16.53
N ALA A 264 -15.85 -17.73 16.28
CA ALA A 264 -16.73 -18.67 15.58
C ALA A 264 -16.25 -18.94 14.14
N GLU A 265 -15.93 -17.88 13.37
CA GLU A 265 -15.41 -17.99 12.00
C GLU A 265 -14.08 -18.75 11.94
N VAL A 266 -13.15 -18.44 12.82
CA VAL A 266 -11.84 -19.12 12.92
C VAL A 266 -12.04 -20.59 13.29
N SER A 267 -12.92 -20.87 14.27
CA SER A 267 -13.20 -22.23 14.74
C SER A 267 -13.84 -23.11 13.65
N GLU A 268 -14.74 -22.54 12.87
CA GLU A 268 -15.37 -23.22 11.75
C GLU A 268 -14.36 -23.54 10.64
N ASP A 269 -13.51 -22.57 10.28
CA ASP A 269 -12.49 -22.78 9.25
C ASP A 269 -11.47 -23.82 9.65
N MET A 270 -11.03 -23.84 10.93
CA MET A 270 -10.09 -24.85 11.44
C MET A 270 -10.69 -26.26 11.46
N ALA A 271 -12.00 -26.40 11.57
CA ALA A 271 -12.68 -27.68 11.54
C ALA A 271 -12.82 -28.30 10.14
N ARG A 272 -12.53 -27.52 9.08
CA ARG A 272 -12.60 -27.99 7.68
C ARG A 272 -11.34 -28.78 7.31
N GLN A 273 -11.47 -29.65 6.31
CA GLN A 273 -10.33 -30.41 5.74
C GLN A 273 -9.41 -29.55 4.85
N SER A 274 -9.74 -28.29 4.62
CA SER A 274 -8.93 -27.35 3.86
C SER A 274 -8.15 -26.41 4.79
N PRO A 275 -6.90 -26.04 4.48
CA PRO A 275 -6.12 -25.16 5.34
C PRO A 275 -6.75 -23.78 5.43
N MET A 276 -7.10 -23.34 6.63
CA MET A 276 -7.51 -21.97 6.90
C MET A 276 -6.38 -21.01 6.54
N ARG A 277 -6.69 -19.95 5.83
CA ARG A 277 -5.83 -18.78 5.66
C ARG A 277 -6.68 -17.52 5.87
N ARG A 278 -6.62 -17.01 7.09
CA ARG A 278 -7.50 -15.91 7.52
C ARG A 278 -6.69 -14.76 8.08
N MET A 279 -7.11 -13.54 7.71
CA MET A 279 -6.61 -12.31 8.31
C MET A 279 -7.59 -11.80 9.36
N LEU A 280 -7.11 -11.61 10.57
CA LEU A 280 -7.84 -10.95 11.65
C LEU A 280 -7.37 -9.49 11.73
N GLN A 281 -8.23 -8.59 11.34
CA GLN A 281 -7.98 -7.16 11.31
C GLN A 281 -8.73 -6.47 12.46
N GLY A 282 -8.08 -5.53 13.10
CA GLY A 282 -8.71 -4.77 14.17
C GLY A 282 -7.76 -3.72 14.74
N ASP A 283 -8.33 -2.69 15.31
CA ASP A 283 -7.59 -1.59 15.93
C ASP A 283 -6.65 -2.05 17.06
N VAL A 284 -5.73 -1.18 17.44
CA VAL A 284 -4.87 -1.41 18.61
C VAL A 284 -5.74 -1.62 19.85
N GLY A 285 -5.53 -2.76 20.53
CA GLY A 285 -6.30 -3.12 21.72
C GLY A 285 -7.72 -3.65 21.47
N SER A 286 -8.08 -4.03 20.24
CA SER A 286 -9.37 -4.71 19.93
C SER A 286 -9.44 -6.15 20.45
N GLY A 287 -8.34 -6.71 20.96
CA GLY A 287 -8.29 -8.06 21.53
C GLY A 287 -7.96 -9.16 20.53
N LYS A 288 -7.23 -8.87 19.46
CA LYS A 288 -6.75 -9.86 18.48
C LYS A 288 -6.03 -11.04 19.13
N THR A 289 -5.17 -10.78 20.12
CA THR A 289 -4.45 -11.82 20.87
C THR A 289 -5.40 -12.79 21.56
N LEU A 290 -6.56 -12.32 22.07
CA LEU A 290 -7.57 -13.20 22.67
C LEU A 290 -8.18 -14.16 21.62
N VAL A 291 -8.50 -13.67 20.44
CA VAL A 291 -9.01 -14.52 19.34
C VAL A 291 -7.96 -15.56 18.96
N GLY A 292 -6.67 -15.17 18.87
CA GLY A 292 -5.56 -16.07 18.64
C GLY A 292 -5.41 -17.12 19.75
N ALA A 293 -5.56 -16.72 21.04
CA ALA A 293 -5.53 -17.65 22.18
C ALA A 293 -6.69 -18.65 22.14
N MET A 294 -7.91 -18.21 21.76
CA MET A 294 -9.07 -19.11 21.58
C MET A 294 -8.85 -20.12 20.46
N ALA A 295 -8.21 -19.71 19.35
CA ALA A 295 -7.81 -20.61 18.27
C ALA A 295 -6.74 -21.62 18.72
N ALA A 296 -5.75 -21.17 19.51
CA ALA A 296 -4.71 -22.04 20.06
C ALA A 296 -5.28 -23.06 21.06
N VAL A 297 -6.28 -22.68 21.87
CA VAL A 297 -7.01 -23.61 22.75
C VAL A 297 -7.72 -24.69 21.93
N GLN A 298 -8.35 -24.33 20.82
CA GLN A 298 -8.98 -25.31 19.92
C GLN A 298 -7.92 -26.27 19.34
N ALA A 299 -6.78 -25.75 18.89
CA ALA A 299 -5.70 -26.58 18.36
C ALA A 299 -5.17 -27.55 19.43
N ALA A 300 -4.88 -27.05 20.64
CA ALA A 300 -4.38 -27.86 21.74
C ALA A 300 -5.39 -28.93 22.21
N ALA A 301 -6.67 -28.58 22.29
CA ALA A 301 -7.74 -29.53 22.61
C ALA A 301 -7.89 -30.63 21.54
N GLY A 302 -7.58 -30.34 20.28
CA GLY A 302 -7.51 -31.31 19.19
C GLY A 302 -6.21 -32.10 19.09
N GLY A 303 -5.26 -31.91 20.02
CA GLY A 303 -3.96 -32.60 20.02
C GLY A 303 -2.92 -31.99 19.07
N PHE A 304 -3.12 -30.74 18.65
CA PHE A 304 -2.20 -30.00 17.77
C PHE A 304 -1.44 -28.90 18.52
N GLN A 305 -0.25 -28.60 18.04
CA GLN A 305 0.56 -27.51 18.54
C GLN A 305 0.28 -26.22 17.77
N SER A 306 0.49 -25.07 18.45
CA SER A 306 0.33 -23.74 17.87
C SER A 306 1.62 -22.93 17.98
N ALA A 307 1.98 -22.20 16.91
CA ALA A 307 3.10 -21.27 16.88
C ALA A 307 2.62 -19.84 16.71
N PHE A 308 2.89 -18.97 17.71
CA PHE A 308 2.69 -17.53 17.65
C PHE A 308 3.97 -16.83 17.20
N MET A 309 3.90 -16.11 16.14
CA MET A 309 5.02 -15.43 15.54
C MET A 309 4.92 -13.92 15.74
N ALA A 310 5.94 -13.33 16.34
CA ALA A 310 6.05 -11.89 16.55
C ALA A 310 7.31 -11.33 15.87
N PRO A 311 7.27 -10.09 15.36
CA PRO A 311 8.37 -9.50 14.58
C PRO A 311 9.60 -9.14 15.42
N THR A 312 9.45 -8.96 16.73
CA THR A 312 10.54 -8.61 17.63
C THR A 312 10.53 -9.48 18.88
N GLU A 313 11.69 -9.60 19.53
CA GLU A 313 11.81 -10.38 20.76
C GLU A 313 10.97 -9.81 21.91
N VAL A 314 10.86 -8.49 21.99
CA VAL A 314 10.01 -7.83 22.99
C VAL A 314 8.55 -8.24 22.82
N LEU A 315 8.05 -8.20 21.58
CA LEU A 315 6.69 -8.66 21.27
C LEU A 315 6.50 -10.15 21.53
N ALA A 316 7.48 -10.98 21.17
CA ALA A 316 7.40 -12.42 21.41
C ALA A 316 7.29 -12.73 22.93
N ARG A 317 8.06 -12.03 23.75
CA ARG A 317 7.98 -12.15 25.21
C ARG A 317 6.64 -11.66 25.79
N GLN A 318 6.14 -10.52 25.31
CA GLN A 318 4.82 -10.02 25.71
C GLN A 318 3.68 -10.98 25.30
N GLN A 319 3.77 -11.53 24.08
CA GLN A 319 2.83 -12.56 23.64
C GLN A 319 2.92 -13.80 24.54
N PHE A 320 4.12 -14.25 24.85
CA PHE A 320 4.33 -15.38 25.77
C PHE A 320 3.70 -15.09 27.14
N GLU A 321 4.04 -13.95 27.77
CA GLU A 321 3.50 -13.58 29.10
C GLU A 321 1.96 -13.52 29.09
N THR A 322 1.38 -12.97 28.01
CA THR A 322 -0.07 -12.88 27.87
C THR A 322 -0.71 -14.27 27.70
N LEU A 323 -0.14 -15.10 26.84
CA LEU A 323 -0.64 -16.45 26.58
C LEU A 323 -0.45 -17.36 27.79
N ASP A 324 0.69 -17.30 28.47
CA ASP A 324 0.97 -18.06 29.68
C ASP A 324 -0.03 -17.73 30.79
N LYS A 325 -0.23 -16.42 31.07
CA LYS A 325 -1.21 -15.95 32.04
C LYS A 325 -2.65 -16.41 31.73
N LEU A 326 -3.01 -16.49 30.45
CA LEU A 326 -4.36 -16.89 30.03
C LEU A 326 -4.55 -18.42 30.01
N LEU A 327 -3.52 -19.17 29.55
CA LEU A 327 -3.67 -20.55 29.13
C LEU A 327 -3.05 -21.57 30.11
N SER A 328 -1.99 -21.21 30.85
CA SER A 328 -1.40 -22.09 31.86
C SER A 328 -2.37 -22.45 32.98
N PRO A 329 -3.25 -21.53 33.48
CA PRO A 329 -4.30 -21.91 34.44
C PRO A 329 -5.36 -22.86 33.88
N GLN A 330 -5.44 -22.99 32.55
CA GLN A 330 -6.33 -23.93 31.87
C GLN A 330 -5.69 -25.31 31.62
N GLY A 331 -4.41 -25.51 32.00
CA GLY A 331 -3.67 -26.72 31.84
C GLY A 331 -2.86 -26.85 30.53
N TYR A 332 -2.71 -25.76 29.79
CA TYR A 332 -1.89 -25.74 28.58
C TYR A 332 -0.47 -25.26 28.85
N VAL A 333 0.52 -25.95 28.30
CA VAL A 333 1.93 -25.56 28.43
C VAL A 333 2.27 -24.57 27.34
N VAL A 334 2.70 -23.39 27.76
CA VAL A 334 3.14 -22.30 26.90
C VAL A 334 4.65 -22.12 27.04
N ALA A 335 5.37 -21.89 25.94
CA ALA A 335 6.80 -21.63 25.94
C ALA A 335 7.16 -20.42 25.06
N SER A 336 8.37 -19.89 25.27
CA SER A 336 8.95 -18.89 24.37
C SER A 336 10.17 -19.44 23.64
N LEU A 337 10.41 -18.98 22.41
CA LEU A 337 11.62 -19.31 21.65
C LEU A 337 12.08 -18.08 20.83
N THR A 338 13.15 -17.46 21.28
CA THR A 338 13.76 -16.28 20.65
C THR A 338 15.23 -16.52 20.31
N GLY A 339 15.84 -15.59 19.59
CA GLY A 339 17.27 -15.66 19.25
C GLY A 339 18.21 -15.56 20.46
N ARG A 340 17.73 -15.05 21.60
CA ARG A 340 18.51 -14.91 22.84
C ARG A 340 18.48 -16.13 23.75
N ASP A 341 17.54 -17.04 23.54
CA ASP A 341 17.43 -18.24 24.37
C ASP A 341 18.58 -19.19 24.05
N LYS A 342 19.34 -19.62 25.08
CA LYS A 342 20.55 -20.45 24.96
C LYS A 342 20.58 -21.54 26.01
N GLY A 343 21.43 -22.54 25.77
CA GLY A 343 21.70 -23.62 26.74
C GLY A 343 20.44 -24.44 27.09
N ALA A 344 20.34 -24.87 28.32
CA ALA A 344 19.32 -25.80 28.80
C ALA A 344 17.86 -25.32 28.58
N ILE A 345 17.61 -24.01 28.64
CA ILE A 345 16.26 -23.44 28.38
C ILE A 345 15.87 -23.68 26.93
N ARG A 346 16.77 -23.35 26.00
CA ARG A 346 16.52 -23.57 24.57
C ARG A 346 16.35 -25.05 24.25
N GLU A 347 17.25 -25.88 24.76
CA GLU A 347 17.21 -27.35 24.55
C GLU A 347 15.92 -27.95 25.10
N GLY A 348 15.50 -27.56 26.31
CA GLY A 348 14.22 -27.97 26.88
C GLY A 348 13.02 -27.58 26.05
N THR A 349 13.02 -26.34 25.51
CA THR A 349 11.96 -25.89 24.61
C THR A 349 11.95 -26.72 23.31
N LEU A 350 13.10 -26.96 22.69
CA LEU A 350 13.20 -27.77 21.48
C LEU A 350 12.71 -29.20 21.68
N LEU A 351 13.09 -29.83 22.80
CA LEU A 351 12.62 -31.18 23.17
C LEU A 351 11.11 -31.18 23.38
N GLY A 352 10.57 -30.23 24.15
CA GLY A 352 9.14 -30.15 24.41
C GLY A 352 8.28 -29.86 23.19
N LEU A 353 8.83 -29.19 22.16
CA LEU A 353 8.17 -29.04 20.88
C LEU A 353 8.19 -30.33 20.06
N ALA A 354 9.32 -31.06 20.09
CA ALA A 354 9.50 -32.30 19.36
C ALA A 354 8.69 -33.47 19.95
N ASP A 355 8.51 -33.54 21.27
CA ASP A 355 7.71 -34.57 21.94
C ASP A 355 6.24 -34.20 22.10
N GLY A 356 5.87 -32.93 21.87
CA GLY A 356 4.50 -32.41 21.95
C GLY A 356 4.06 -32.05 23.37
N SER A 357 4.93 -32.03 24.38
CA SER A 357 4.59 -31.54 25.74
C SER A 357 4.35 -30.06 25.81
N ILE A 358 4.94 -29.26 24.88
CA ILE A 358 4.61 -27.84 24.68
C ILE A 358 3.49 -27.74 23.67
N HIS A 359 2.37 -27.17 24.10
CA HIS A 359 1.18 -26.98 23.28
C HIS A 359 1.25 -25.71 22.41
N ILE A 360 1.81 -24.63 22.98
CA ILE A 360 1.84 -23.31 22.37
C ILE A 360 3.24 -22.71 22.53
N VAL A 361 3.81 -22.20 21.43
CA VAL A 361 5.09 -21.50 21.47
C VAL A 361 4.94 -20.10 20.90
N ALA A 362 5.40 -19.08 21.63
CA ALA A 362 5.56 -17.73 21.13
C ALA A 362 7.02 -17.47 20.78
N GLY A 363 7.30 -16.89 19.61
CA GLY A 363 8.70 -16.67 19.21
C GLY A 363 8.85 -15.72 18.03
N THR A 364 10.10 -15.54 17.63
CA THR A 364 10.49 -14.73 16.47
C THR A 364 10.88 -15.64 15.29
N HIS A 365 11.70 -15.13 14.37
CA HIS A 365 12.31 -15.92 13.29
C HIS A 365 13.09 -17.17 13.80
N ALA A 366 13.39 -17.25 15.10
CA ALA A 366 13.98 -18.45 15.70
C ALA A 366 13.13 -19.72 15.48
N LEU A 367 11.80 -19.57 15.33
CA LEU A 367 10.86 -20.66 15.02
C LEU A 367 11.08 -21.29 13.64
N PHE A 368 11.77 -20.58 12.70
CA PHE A 368 12.05 -21.09 11.34
C PHE A 368 13.32 -21.92 11.25
N GLN A 369 14.17 -21.90 12.27
CA GLN A 369 15.46 -22.58 12.24
C GLN A 369 15.26 -24.09 12.05
N GLU A 370 16.14 -24.71 11.29
CA GLU A 370 16.07 -26.14 10.98
C GLU A 370 16.03 -27.04 12.24
N SER A 371 16.71 -26.61 13.30
CA SER A 371 16.72 -27.27 14.59
C SER A 371 15.37 -27.34 15.30
N VAL A 372 14.37 -26.54 14.88
CA VAL A 372 13.04 -26.54 15.47
C VAL A 372 12.17 -27.57 14.77
N SER A 373 11.75 -28.60 15.45
CA SER A 373 10.76 -29.58 14.98
C SER A 373 9.53 -29.56 15.88
N PHE A 374 8.39 -29.76 15.28
CA PHE A 374 7.12 -29.89 15.97
C PHE A 374 6.63 -31.34 15.81
N ARG A 375 6.05 -31.90 16.87
CA ARG A 375 5.40 -33.21 16.78
C ARG A 375 4.15 -33.13 15.89
N ASN A 376 3.32 -32.10 16.08
CA ASN A 376 2.04 -31.96 15.38
C ASN A 376 1.60 -30.50 15.28
N LEU A 377 2.32 -29.68 14.48
CA LEU A 377 1.99 -28.28 14.27
C LEU A 377 0.74 -28.15 13.40
N GLY A 378 -0.39 -27.71 13.99
CA GLY A 378 -1.66 -27.53 13.30
C GLY A 378 -2.03 -26.08 13.03
N LEU A 379 -1.54 -25.13 13.86
CA LEU A 379 -1.91 -23.72 13.76
C LEU A 379 -0.70 -22.80 13.83
N ILE A 380 -0.64 -21.87 12.88
CA ILE A 380 0.35 -20.80 12.84
C ILE A 380 -0.39 -19.46 12.99
N ILE A 381 0.05 -18.65 13.94
CA ILE A 381 -0.49 -17.30 14.16
C ILE A 381 0.64 -16.30 13.94
N VAL A 382 0.44 -15.36 13.02
CA VAL A 382 1.43 -14.33 12.64
C VAL A 382 0.91 -12.97 13.07
N ASP A 383 1.60 -12.33 14.00
CA ASP A 383 1.27 -10.96 14.41
C ASP A 383 2.05 -9.93 13.60
N GLU A 384 1.43 -8.78 13.28
CA GLU A 384 2.01 -7.68 12.51
C GLU A 384 2.63 -8.14 11.16
N GLN A 385 1.82 -8.77 10.33
CA GLN A 385 2.24 -9.41 9.07
C GLN A 385 3.14 -8.53 8.17
N HIS A 386 2.90 -7.22 8.12
CA HIS A 386 3.63 -6.29 7.24
C HIS A 386 5.15 -6.23 7.51
N ARG A 387 5.62 -6.79 8.63
CA ARG A 387 7.02 -6.84 9.03
C ARG A 387 7.72 -8.15 8.69
N PHE A 388 7.02 -9.11 8.10
CA PHE A 388 7.58 -10.41 7.71
C PHE A 388 7.62 -10.57 6.19
N GLY A 389 8.76 -11.06 5.69
CA GLY A 389 8.89 -11.44 4.29
C GLY A 389 8.01 -12.63 3.92
N VAL A 390 7.64 -12.74 2.65
CA VAL A 390 6.89 -13.91 2.13
C VAL A 390 7.67 -15.20 2.36
N GLN A 391 8.99 -15.17 2.23
CA GLN A 391 9.87 -16.33 2.41
C GLN A 391 9.86 -16.84 3.86
N ASP A 392 9.83 -15.96 4.86
CA ASP A 392 9.82 -16.36 6.26
C ASP A 392 8.54 -17.11 6.62
N ARG A 393 7.41 -16.64 6.10
CA ARG A 393 6.11 -17.32 6.26
C ARG A 393 6.11 -18.70 5.61
N MET A 394 6.68 -18.82 4.41
CA MET A 394 6.75 -20.10 3.70
C MET A 394 7.61 -21.14 4.45
N ARG A 395 8.72 -20.71 5.07
CA ARG A 395 9.58 -21.57 5.90
C ARG A 395 8.83 -22.14 7.10
N LEU A 396 7.97 -21.36 7.78
CA LEU A 396 7.19 -21.89 8.91
C LEU A 396 6.09 -22.83 8.42
N VAL A 397 5.43 -22.50 7.33
CA VAL A 397 4.42 -23.39 6.71
C VAL A 397 5.03 -24.73 6.30
N SER A 398 6.29 -24.76 5.85
CA SER A 398 6.97 -26.00 5.46
C SER A 398 7.32 -26.92 6.63
N LYS A 399 7.20 -26.46 7.89
CA LYS A 399 7.41 -27.27 9.12
C LYS A 399 6.24 -28.22 9.42
N ALA A 400 5.13 -28.11 8.69
CA ALA A 400 3.97 -28.97 8.89
C ALA A 400 3.27 -29.26 7.56
N THR A 401 2.46 -30.30 7.51
CA THR A 401 1.67 -30.64 6.33
C THR A 401 0.40 -29.80 6.31
N SER A 402 0.44 -28.69 5.55
CA SER A 402 -0.70 -27.78 5.35
C SER A 402 -1.35 -27.23 6.65
N PRO A 403 -0.59 -26.54 7.54
CA PRO A 403 -1.15 -26.02 8.79
C PRO A 403 -2.16 -24.88 8.51
N HIS A 404 -3.11 -24.71 9.44
CA HIS A 404 -3.97 -23.53 9.46
C HIS A 404 -3.15 -22.26 9.77
N MET A 405 -3.49 -21.14 9.16
CA MET A 405 -2.80 -19.87 9.36
C MET A 405 -3.78 -18.75 9.69
N LEU A 406 -3.56 -18.12 10.83
CA LEU A 406 -4.24 -16.88 11.24
C LEU A 406 -3.21 -15.75 11.24
N VAL A 407 -3.48 -14.73 10.44
CA VAL A 407 -2.64 -13.53 10.36
C VAL A 407 -3.33 -12.40 11.09
N MET A 408 -2.63 -11.68 11.97
CA MET A 408 -3.17 -10.55 12.71
C MET A 408 -2.53 -9.25 12.23
N SER A 409 -3.35 -8.20 12.06
CA SER A 409 -2.88 -6.85 11.74
C SER A 409 -3.49 -5.83 12.70
N ALA A 410 -2.64 -5.00 13.30
CA ALA A 410 -3.06 -3.88 14.15
C ALA A 410 -3.29 -2.60 13.36
N THR A 411 -2.82 -2.54 12.10
CA THR A 411 -3.20 -1.45 11.21
C THR A 411 -4.54 -1.77 10.57
N PRO A 412 -5.59 -1.01 10.87
CA PRO A 412 -6.78 -1.05 10.05
C PRO A 412 -6.38 -0.68 8.61
N ILE A 413 -6.65 -1.57 7.68
CA ILE A 413 -6.46 -1.33 6.25
C ILE A 413 -7.87 -1.09 5.70
N PRO A 414 -8.10 -0.06 4.89
CA PRO A 414 -9.39 0.10 4.23
C PRO A 414 -9.84 -1.21 3.60
N ARG A 415 -11.14 -1.55 3.74
CA ARG A 415 -11.66 -2.86 3.29
C ARG A 415 -11.31 -3.16 1.84
N THR A 416 -11.39 -2.14 0.98
CA THR A 416 -11.04 -2.19 -0.44
C THR A 416 -9.56 -2.50 -0.66
N LEU A 417 -8.69 -1.84 0.09
CA LEU A 417 -7.24 -2.05 0.02
C LEU A 417 -6.85 -3.43 0.60
N ALA A 418 -7.48 -3.86 1.68
CA ALA A 418 -7.25 -5.20 2.25
C ALA A 418 -7.59 -6.30 1.23
N GLN A 419 -8.68 -6.13 0.49
CA GLN A 419 -9.05 -7.04 -0.60
C GLN A 419 -8.04 -7.00 -1.75
N ALA A 420 -7.59 -5.81 -2.14
CA ALA A 420 -6.61 -5.63 -3.20
C ALA A 420 -5.25 -6.28 -2.90
N VAL A 421 -4.81 -6.18 -1.63
CA VAL A 421 -3.48 -6.64 -1.19
C VAL A 421 -3.48 -8.11 -0.76
N HIS A 422 -4.54 -8.54 -0.10
CA HIS A 422 -4.65 -9.86 0.55
C HIS A 422 -5.82 -10.66 0.01
N GLY A 423 -6.13 -10.51 -1.27
CA GLY A 423 -7.26 -11.17 -1.91
C GLY A 423 -7.25 -12.71 -1.82
N ASP A 424 -6.12 -13.32 -1.47
CA ASP A 424 -6.00 -14.76 -1.21
C ASP A 424 -6.40 -15.17 0.22
N LEU A 425 -6.56 -14.23 1.16
CA LEU A 425 -6.96 -14.48 2.54
C LEU A 425 -8.46 -14.22 2.74
N ASP A 426 -9.07 -14.98 3.64
CA ASP A 426 -10.37 -14.64 4.20
C ASP A 426 -10.17 -13.58 5.29
N VAL A 427 -11.05 -12.57 5.38
CA VAL A 427 -10.87 -11.44 6.30
C VAL A 427 -11.96 -11.43 7.35
N THR A 428 -11.54 -11.34 8.62
CA THR A 428 -12.39 -11.11 9.80
C THR A 428 -12.03 -9.77 10.42
N ILE A 429 -13.02 -8.96 10.72
CA ILE A 429 -12.85 -7.62 11.26
C ILE A 429 -13.34 -7.56 12.72
N LEU A 430 -12.48 -7.02 13.61
CA LEU A 430 -12.86 -6.63 14.95
C LEU A 430 -13.20 -5.15 14.96
N ASP A 431 -14.47 -4.85 14.74
CA ASP A 431 -15.05 -3.52 14.62
C ASP A 431 -15.59 -2.96 15.95
N GLU A 432 -15.40 -3.69 17.04
CA GLU A 432 -15.83 -3.28 18.38
C GLU A 432 -14.64 -3.09 19.32
N LYS A 433 -14.67 -2.03 20.13
CA LYS A 433 -13.70 -1.83 21.21
C LYS A 433 -14.17 -2.55 22.49
N PRO A 434 -13.25 -3.17 23.26
CA PRO A 434 -13.59 -3.77 24.56
C PRO A 434 -14.26 -2.76 25.50
N GLN A 435 -15.24 -3.24 26.29
CA GLN A 435 -15.93 -2.42 27.27
C GLN A 435 -14.97 -1.86 28.33
N GLY A 436 -15.20 -0.63 28.78
CA GLY A 436 -14.39 0.05 29.81
C GLY A 436 -13.27 0.94 29.25
N ARG A 437 -12.94 0.84 27.96
CA ARG A 437 -11.94 1.72 27.35
C ARG A 437 -12.50 3.13 27.16
N LYS A 438 -11.85 4.12 27.79
CA LYS A 438 -12.22 5.53 27.62
C LYS A 438 -11.66 6.10 26.32
N PRO A 439 -12.38 7.02 25.66
CA PRO A 439 -11.83 7.76 24.52
C PRO A 439 -10.55 8.50 24.91
N ILE A 440 -9.58 8.57 24.00
CA ILE A 440 -8.34 9.31 24.21
C ILE A 440 -8.56 10.74 23.75
N GLU A 441 -8.52 11.69 24.67
CA GLU A 441 -8.66 13.10 24.35
C GLU A 441 -7.46 13.58 23.52
N THR A 442 -7.68 13.88 22.24
CA THR A 442 -6.64 14.29 21.31
C THR A 442 -6.69 15.79 21.07
N ARG A 443 -5.56 16.48 21.31
CA ARG A 443 -5.43 17.94 21.14
C ARG A 443 -4.25 18.26 20.22
N ALA A 444 -4.44 19.17 19.26
CA ALA A 444 -3.36 19.77 18.49
C ALA A 444 -2.94 21.08 19.14
N VAL A 445 -1.64 21.25 19.39
CA VAL A 445 -1.07 22.39 20.10
C VAL A 445 0.11 22.92 19.29
N PRO A 446 0.20 24.25 19.03
CA PRO A 446 1.38 24.80 18.37
C PRO A 446 2.64 24.62 19.25
N ASP A 447 3.79 24.35 18.61
CA ASP A 447 5.06 24.13 19.30
C ASP A 447 5.55 25.35 20.11
N THR A 448 5.06 26.54 19.79
CA THR A 448 5.28 27.76 20.58
C THR A 448 4.73 27.68 22.02
N ARG A 449 3.86 26.70 22.31
CA ARG A 449 3.29 26.44 23.64
C ARG A 449 3.86 25.18 24.31
N ILE A 450 5.04 24.74 23.89
CA ILE A 450 5.67 23.52 24.40
C ILE A 450 5.92 23.58 25.91
N ASP A 451 6.29 24.73 26.46
CA ASP A 451 6.55 24.91 27.87
C ASP A 451 5.28 24.64 28.71
N GLU A 452 4.11 25.06 28.24
CA GLU A 452 2.83 24.75 28.90
C GLU A 452 2.54 23.25 28.92
N VAL A 453 2.94 22.55 27.84
CA VAL A 453 2.81 21.08 27.72
C VAL A 453 3.76 20.38 28.68
N VAL A 454 5.03 20.82 28.75
CA VAL A 454 6.03 20.31 29.71
C VAL A 454 5.53 20.45 31.16
N ASP A 455 5.02 21.62 31.50
CA ASP A 455 4.47 21.87 32.83
C ASP A 455 3.25 20.98 33.12
N ALA A 456 2.35 20.79 32.17
CA ALA A 456 1.18 19.94 32.32
C ALA A 456 1.58 18.46 32.52
N VAL A 457 2.54 17.95 31.71
CA VAL A 457 3.10 16.61 31.87
C VAL A 457 3.80 16.46 33.20
N GLY A 458 4.58 17.46 33.63
CA GLY A 458 5.24 17.49 34.94
C GLY A 458 4.24 17.39 36.10
N ARG A 459 3.11 18.09 36.03
CA ARG A 459 2.03 17.98 37.02
C ARG A 459 1.41 16.57 37.06
N ALA A 460 1.17 15.97 35.93
CA ALA A 460 0.60 14.63 35.80
C ALA A 460 1.57 13.55 36.34
N VAL A 461 2.84 13.66 35.99
CA VAL A 461 3.90 12.75 36.47
C VAL A 461 4.06 12.81 37.99
N ARG A 462 3.98 14.00 38.58
CA ARG A 462 3.97 14.15 40.06
C ARG A 462 2.76 13.51 40.74
N ARG A 463 1.62 13.34 40.01
CA ARG A 463 0.46 12.54 40.48
C ARG A 463 0.63 11.03 40.28
N GLY A 464 1.78 10.58 39.73
CA GLY A 464 2.09 9.18 39.53
C GLY A 464 1.76 8.65 38.13
N GLU A 465 1.29 9.50 37.22
CA GLU A 465 1.01 9.13 35.84
C GLU A 465 2.33 8.92 35.04
N GLN A 466 2.25 8.20 33.93
CA GLN A 466 3.38 7.99 33.02
C GLN A 466 3.08 8.60 31.65
N ALA A 467 4.13 9.13 31.00
CA ALA A 467 4.03 9.79 29.72
C ALA A 467 5.01 9.23 28.69
N PHE A 468 4.52 9.03 27.48
CA PHE A 468 5.35 8.90 26.29
C PHE A 468 5.60 10.26 25.66
N TRP A 469 6.83 10.51 25.25
CA TRP A 469 7.21 11.70 24.51
C TRP A 469 7.93 11.29 23.23
N VAL A 470 7.30 11.50 22.07
CA VAL A 470 7.78 11.04 20.77
C VAL A 470 8.39 12.21 20.00
N CYS A 471 9.63 12.04 19.56
CA CYS A 471 10.36 12.98 18.73
C CYS A 471 10.60 12.39 17.32
N PRO A 472 10.61 13.22 16.25
CA PRO A 472 10.73 12.73 14.88
C PRO A 472 12.11 12.17 14.53
N LYS A 473 13.17 12.66 15.20
CA LYS A 473 14.58 12.34 14.89
C LYS A 473 15.38 11.99 16.14
N VAL A 474 16.53 11.30 15.94
CA VAL A 474 17.45 10.93 17.02
C VAL A 474 18.37 12.10 17.39
N ASP A 475 19.10 12.59 16.41
CA ASP A 475 20.04 13.72 16.48
C ASP A 475 19.94 14.53 15.20
N VAL A 476 19.96 15.84 15.29
CA VAL A 476 20.30 16.77 14.21
C VAL A 476 21.00 17.94 14.87
N ASP A 477 22.06 18.44 14.28
CA ASP A 477 22.78 19.62 14.74
C ASP A 477 21.80 20.77 15.03
N ASP A 478 21.87 21.30 16.24
CA ASP A 478 21.17 22.51 16.74
C ASP A 478 19.62 22.51 16.81
N ASP A 479 18.94 21.37 16.92
CA ASP A 479 17.46 21.36 17.11
C ASP A 479 17.07 20.64 18.41
N ASP A 480 16.50 21.38 19.39
CA ASP A 480 15.96 20.85 20.65
C ASP A 480 14.83 19.83 20.48
N SER A 481 14.33 19.65 19.26
CA SER A 481 13.28 18.67 18.92
C SER A 481 13.79 17.24 18.71
N THR A 482 15.08 16.99 18.96
CA THR A 482 15.66 15.64 18.90
C THR A 482 15.35 14.83 20.15
N ALA A 483 15.31 13.50 20.04
CA ALA A 483 15.02 12.65 21.20
C ALA A 483 16.09 12.81 22.30
N VAL A 484 17.36 12.99 21.95
CA VAL A 484 18.46 13.18 22.91
C VAL A 484 18.36 14.55 23.58
N GLY A 485 18.16 15.62 22.80
CA GLY A 485 17.99 16.97 23.33
C GLY A 485 16.77 17.08 24.26
N ARG A 486 15.63 16.56 23.81
CA ARG A 486 14.40 16.57 24.60
C ARG A 486 14.51 15.76 25.90
N HIS A 487 15.20 14.62 25.87
CA HIS A 487 15.49 13.83 27.07
C HIS A 487 16.28 14.64 28.11
N ALA A 488 17.31 15.38 27.69
CA ALA A 488 18.11 16.22 28.58
C ALA A 488 17.26 17.35 29.17
N VAL A 489 16.53 18.09 28.32
CA VAL A 489 15.68 19.22 28.74
C VAL A 489 14.60 18.77 29.73
N LEU A 490 13.87 17.68 29.47
CA LEU A 490 12.83 17.18 30.37
C LEU A 490 13.39 16.69 31.69
N GLY A 491 14.58 16.05 31.68
CA GLY A 491 15.27 15.61 32.89
C GLY A 491 15.64 16.79 33.79
N GLU A 492 16.19 17.87 33.24
CA GLU A 492 16.59 19.06 33.93
C GLU A 492 15.38 19.87 34.45
N GLN A 493 14.40 20.16 33.58
CA GLN A 493 13.25 21.01 33.95
C GLN A 493 12.30 20.35 34.95
N LEU A 494 12.07 19.05 34.84
CA LEU A 494 11.08 18.36 35.65
C LEU A 494 11.67 17.70 36.90
N GLY A 495 12.99 17.45 36.95
CA GLY A 495 13.65 16.79 38.07
C GLY A 495 13.16 15.36 38.33
N VAL A 496 12.65 14.66 37.31
CA VAL A 496 12.13 13.28 37.41
C VAL A 496 12.96 12.34 36.51
N PRO A 497 13.00 11.03 36.82
CA PRO A 497 13.67 10.07 35.98
C PRO A 497 13.02 9.97 34.60
N VAL A 498 13.78 10.28 33.55
CA VAL A 498 13.37 10.21 32.15
C VAL A 498 14.14 9.07 31.48
N GLY A 499 13.44 8.22 30.74
CA GLY A 499 14.04 7.16 29.92
C GLY A 499 14.19 7.63 28.46
N LEU A 500 15.16 7.07 27.75
CA LEU A 500 15.42 7.35 26.34
C LEU A 500 15.45 6.07 25.53
N VAL A 501 14.70 6.03 24.40
CA VAL A 501 14.69 4.90 23.46
C VAL A 501 14.73 5.39 22.02
N HIS A 502 15.75 5.01 21.26
CA HIS A 502 15.87 5.33 19.84
C HIS A 502 16.57 4.21 19.05
N GLY A 503 16.54 4.32 17.72
CA GLY A 503 17.01 3.27 16.80
C GLY A 503 18.48 2.86 17.00
N ARG A 504 19.35 3.79 17.39
CA ARG A 504 20.80 3.56 17.53
C ARG A 504 21.24 2.90 18.84
N LEU A 505 20.36 2.80 19.85
CA LEU A 505 20.67 2.10 21.10
C LEU A 505 20.86 0.61 20.86
N LYS A 506 21.74 -0.02 21.63
CA LYS A 506 21.88 -1.47 21.65
C LYS A 506 20.57 -2.12 22.14
N PRO A 507 20.25 -3.33 21.66
CA PRO A 507 19.04 -4.02 22.08
C PRO A 507 18.89 -4.16 23.60
N THR A 508 19.98 -4.41 24.31
CA THR A 508 19.99 -4.52 25.79
C THR A 508 19.67 -3.21 26.51
N GLU A 509 20.13 -2.10 25.95
CA GLU A 509 19.86 -0.75 26.47
C GLU A 509 18.40 -0.36 26.25
N LYS A 510 17.86 -0.68 25.07
CA LYS A 510 16.43 -0.50 24.76
C LYS A 510 15.54 -1.27 25.75
N ASP A 511 15.85 -2.55 25.95
CA ASP A 511 15.10 -3.41 26.84
C ASP A 511 15.14 -2.88 28.29
N ALA A 512 16.32 -2.43 28.75
CA ALA A 512 16.47 -1.88 30.10
C ALA A 512 15.67 -0.58 30.28
N ALA A 513 15.67 0.32 29.29
CA ALA A 513 14.91 1.56 29.33
C ALA A 513 13.40 1.29 29.34
N LEU A 514 12.93 0.37 28.49
CA LEU A 514 11.52 -0.03 28.44
C LEU A 514 11.06 -0.71 29.73
N GLU A 515 11.87 -1.59 30.31
CA GLU A 515 11.55 -2.25 31.58
C GLU A 515 11.55 -1.25 32.74
N SER A 516 12.47 -0.28 32.74
CA SER A 516 12.47 0.82 33.73
C SER A 516 11.20 1.66 33.66
N PHE A 517 10.70 1.92 32.44
CA PHE A 517 9.44 2.61 32.22
C PHE A 517 8.24 1.74 32.62
N ARG A 518 8.19 0.48 32.19
CA ARG A 518 7.12 -0.48 32.51
C ARG A 518 6.96 -0.70 34.01
N SER A 519 8.08 -0.77 34.76
CA SER A 519 8.08 -0.92 36.21
C SER A 519 7.77 0.39 36.98
N GLY A 520 7.59 1.50 36.25
CA GLY A 520 7.30 2.81 36.82
C GLY A 520 8.49 3.51 37.50
N ARG A 521 9.72 2.96 37.35
CA ARG A 521 10.96 3.60 37.84
C ARG A 521 11.25 4.88 37.06
N THR A 522 11.02 4.90 35.77
CA THR A 522 10.98 6.09 34.94
C THR A 522 9.53 6.48 34.66
N LYS A 523 9.24 7.77 34.70
CA LYS A 523 7.88 8.29 34.54
C LYS A 523 7.61 8.90 33.17
N ILE A 524 8.67 9.29 32.47
CA ILE A 524 8.61 9.81 31.11
C ILE A 524 9.53 8.96 30.27
N LEU A 525 9.05 8.52 29.10
CA LEU A 525 9.87 7.82 28.11
C LEU A 525 9.94 8.67 26.84
N VAL A 526 11.11 9.25 26.60
CA VAL A 526 11.40 9.95 25.34
C VAL A 526 11.83 8.92 24.30
N ALA A 527 11.21 8.97 23.14
CA ALA A 527 11.51 8.01 22.10
C ALA A 527 11.34 8.59 20.69
N THR A 528 11.94 7.92 19.71
CA THR A 528 11.59 8.10 18.30
C THR A 528 10.47 7.13 17.91
N THR A 529 10.15 7.05 16.61
CA THR A 529 9.15 6.12 16.05
C THR A 529 9.35 4.64 16.40
N VAL A 530 10.49 4.26 16.99
CA VAL A 530 10.74 2.89 17.46
C VAL A 530 9.69 2.41 18.48
N ILE A 531 9.01 3.33 19.16
CA ILE A 531 7.94 3.04 20.14
C ILE A 531 6.61 2.60 19.47
N GLU A 532 6.48 2.81 18.17
CA GLU A 532 5.37 2.30 17.37
C GLU A 532 5.21 0.78 17.49
N VAL A 533 6.30 0.09 17.89
CA VAL A 533 6.35 -1.37 18.01
C VAL A 533 6.33 -1.81 19.47
N GLY A 534 5.19 -2.35 19.90
CA GLY A 534 5.15 -3.38 20.92
C GLY A 534 5.29 -3.02 22.40
N VAL A 535 5.28 -1.75 22.84
CA VAL A 535 5.34 -1.47 24.27
C VAL A 535 3.95 -1.30 24.85
N ASP A 536 3.56 -2.21 25.72
CA ASP A 536 2.31 -2.13 26.49
C ASP A 536 2.59 -1.66 27.93
N VAL A 537 2.12 -0.45 28.25
CA VAL A 537 2.23 0.12 29.60
C VAL A 537 0.85 0.69 29.98
N PRO A 538 0.03 -0.08 30.72
CA PRO A 538 -1.34 0.32 31.08
C PRO A 538 -1.41 1.61 31.89
N GLU A 539 -0.36 1.93 32.66
CA GLU A 539 -0.27 3.12 33.49
C GLU A 539 0.09 4.41 32.71
N ALA A 540 0.49 4.28 31.43
CA ALA A 540 0.80 5.43 30.60
C ALA A 540 -0.51 6.07 30.08
N THR A 541 -0.75 7.31 30.53
CA THR A 541 -1.98 8.05 30.24
C THR A 541 -1.75 9.22 29.29
N ILE A 542 -0.51 9.60 29.04
CA ILE A 542 -0.17 10.77 28.24
C ILE A 542 0.75 10.36 27.08
N MET A 543 0.37 10.79 25.89
CA MET A 543 1.18 10.71 24.67
C MET A 543 1.44 12.13 24.17
N VAL A 544 2.70 12.53 24.06
CA VAL A 544 3.11 13.77 23.40
C VAL A 544 3.86 13.42 22.12
N ILE A 545 3.49 14.03 21.00
CA ILE A 545 4.14 13.82 19.72
C ILE A 545 4.60 15.16 19.18
N GLU A 546 5.91 15.36 19.09
CA GLU A 546 6.50 16.57 18.49
C GLU A 546 6.52 16.50 16.97
N ARG A 547 6.34 17.66 16.31
CA ARG A 547 6.31 17.76 14.86
C ARG A 547 5.30 16.80 14.22
N ALA A 548 4.13 16.72 14.82
CA ALA A 548 3.07 15.79 14.43
C ALA A 548 2.67 15.94 12.95
N GLU A 549 2.86 17.12 12.36
CA GLU A 549 2.65 17.38 10.91
C GLU A 549 3.54 16.54 10.01
N GLY A 550 4.68 16.08 10.48
CA GLY A 550 5.64 15.24 9.74
C GLY A 550 5.32 13.75 9.75
N PHE A 551 4.34 13.31 10.54
CA PHE A 551 3.97 11.90 10.67
C PHE A 551 2.79 11.54 9.75
N GLY A 552 2.76 10.29 9.27
CA GLY A 552 1.59 9.74 8.60
C GLY A 552 0.42 9.54 9.57
N LEU A 553 -0.82 9.65 9.06
CA LEU A 553 -2.03 9.55 9.89
C LEU A 553 -2.15 8.18 10.57
N ALA A 554 -1.86 7.09 9.86
CA ALA A 554 -1.83 5.74 10.43
C ALA A 554 -0.78 5.61 11.55
N GLN A 555 0.38 6.25 11.40
CA GLN A 555 1.45 6.24 12.39
C GLN A 555 1.05 7.01 13.66
N LEU A 556 0.46 8.19 13.50
CA LEU A 556 -0.08 8.96 14.63
C LEU A 556 -1.15 8.16 15.38
N HIS A 557 -2.01 7.44 14.66
CA HIS A 557 -3.03 6.59 15.28
C HIS A 557 -2.43 5.44 16.10
N GLN A 558 -1.40 4.76 15.57
CA GLN A 558 -0.69 3.69 16.27
C GLN A 558 0.00 4.20 17.56
N LEU A 559 0.65 5.38 17.47
CA LEU A 559 1.24 6.04 18.63
C LEU A 559 0.18 6.41 19.67
N ARG A 560 -0.93 7.03 19.25
CA ARG A 560 -2.06 7.33 20.13
C ARG A 560 -2.58 6.08 20.86
N GLY A 561 -2.69 4.95 20.14
CA GLY A 561 -3.15 3.68 20.68
C GLY A 561 -2.23 3.06 21.75
N ARG A 562 -1.04 3.64 22.01
CA ARG A 562 -0.14 3.19 23.10
C ARG A 562 -0.58 3.67 24.47
N VAL A 563 -1.46 4.66 24.57
CA VAL A 563 -2.09 5.11 25.81
C VAL A 563 -3.57 4.72 25.84
N GLY A 564 -4.23 4.92 26.97
CA GLY A 564 -5.66 4.62 27.10
C GLY A 564 -5.98 3.12 27.19
N ARG A 565 -5.07 2.33 27.75
CA ARG A 565 -5.28 0.87 27.94
C ARG A 565 -5.79 0.51 29.34
N GLY A 566 -5.74 1.47 30.28
CA GLY A 566 -6.30 1.36 31.63
C GLY A 566 -7.61 2.13 31.79
N ASP A 567 -8.10 2.22 33.02
CA ASP A 567 -9.36 2.87 33.35
C ASP A 567 -9.25 4.40 33.54
N LYS A 568 -8.03 4.95 33.46
CA LYS A 568 -7.76 6.37 33.63
C LYS A 568 -8.05 7.16 32.36
N PRO A 569 -8.50 8.43 32.46
CA PRO A 569 -8.54 9.33 31.30
C PRO A 569 -7.16 9.47 30.68
N SER A 570 -7.09 9.46 29.35
CA SER A 570 -5.82 9.54 28.64
C SER A 570 -5.83 10.63 27.59
N PHE A 571 -4.66 11.21 27.35
CA PHE A 571 -4.48 12.37 26.50
C PHE A 571 -3.42 12.11 25.42
N CYS A 572 -3.69 12.60 24.20
CA CYS A 572 -2.73 12.64 23.11
C CYS A 572 -2.53 14.09 22.66
N LEU A 573 -1.33 14.62 22.84
CA LEU A 573 -0.96 15.98 22.50
C LEU A 573 -0.10 15.99 21.24
N LEU A 574 -0.63 16.58 20.18
CA LEU A 574 0.01 16.67 18.87
C LEU A 574 0.64 18.07 18.75
N LEU A 575 1.94 18.16 18.97
CA LEU A 575 2.68 19.41 18.80
C LEU A 575 3.03 19.62 17.34
N TYR A 576 2.68 20.79 16.79
CA TYR A 576 2.92 21.12 15.39
C TYR A 576 3.56 22.49 15.23
N ARG A 577 4.34 22.69 14.14
CA ARG A 577 4.93 23.98 13.78
C ARG A 577 4.00 24.75 12.81
N PRO A 578 3.56 25.98 13.20
CA PRO A 578 2.83 26.85 12.29
C PRO A 578 3.74 27.45 11.19
N PRO A 579 3.19 27.76 9.97
CA PRO A 579 1.84 27.43 9.52
C PRO A 579 1.69 25.98 9.08
N LEU A 580 0.52 25.38 9.30
CA LEU A 580 0.19 24.06 8.78
C LEU A 580 -0.25 24.15 7.30
N GLY A 581 0.31 23.30 6.46
CA GLY A 581 -0.26 23.06 5.13
C GLY A 581 -1.58 22.30 5.22
N ASP A 582 -2.42 22.38 4.18
CA ASP A 582 -3.79 21.83 4.19
C ASP A 582 -3.84 20.34 4.49
N MET A 583 -2.98 19.55 3.86
CA MET A 583 -2.85 18.10 4.10
C MET A 583 -2.49 17.75 5.55
N ALA A 584 -1.59 18.52 6.16
CA ALA A 584 -1.19 18.30 7.56
C ALA A 584 -2.34 18.69 8.51
N ARG A 585 -3.02 19.80 8.21
CA ARG A 585 -4.19 20.24 8.97
C ARG A 585 -5.26 19.16 8.98
N GLU A 586 -5.64 18.64 7.81
CA GLU A 586 -6.69 17.64 7.69
C GLU A 586 -6.33 16.32 8.40
N ARG A 587 -5.05 15.89 8.35
CA ARG A 587 -4.57 14.74 9.14
C ARG A 587 -4.76 14.93 10.64
N LEU A 588 -4.32 16.07 11.18
CA LEU A 588 -4.44 16.34 12.62
C LEU A 588 -5.91 16.51 13.06
N GLU A 589 -6.76 17.13 12.23
CA GLU A 589 -8.20 17.27 12.47
C GLU A 589 -8.93 15.92 12.44
N THR A 590 -8.59 15.05 11.50
CA THR A 590 -9.13 13.70 11.43
C THR A 590 -8.82 12.92 12.71
N LEU A 591 -7.56 12.96 13.17
CA LEU A 591 -7.17 12.26 14.39
C LEU A 591 -7.84 12.83 15.66
N ARG A 592 -8.18 14.12 15.66
CA ARG A 592 -8.95 14.75 16.75
C ARG A 592 -10.42 14.38 16.74
N ARG A 593 -10.99 14.19 15.55
CA ARG A 593 -12.44 13.95 15.36
C ARG A 593 -12.84 12.52 15.70
N THR A 594 -12.02 11.55 15.36
CA THR A 594 -12.37 10.14 15.47
C THR A 594 -11.30 9.30 16.18
N ASP A 595 -11.80 8.30 16.92
CA ASP A 595 -10.99 7.23 17.52
C ASP A 595 -11.13 5.91 16.75
N ASP A 596 -11.92 5.88 15.67
CA ASP A 596 -12.10 4.70 14.84
C ASP A 596 -10.91 4.53 13.89
N GLY A 597 -10.15 3.45 14.09
CA GLY A 597 -8.98 3.15 13.26
C GLY A 597 -9.33 2.88 11.81
N PHE A 598 -10.52 2.38 11.49
CA PHE A 598 -10.95 2.15 10.11
C PHE A 598 -11.28 3.48 9.40
N GLU A 599 -11.98 4.39 10.07
CA GLU A 599 -12.26 5.74 9.55
C GLU A 599 -10.95 6.50 9.31
N ILE A 600 -9.98 6.37 10.24
CA ILE A 600 -8.66 6.97 10.11
C ILE A 600 -7.89 6.39 8.92
N ALA A 601 -7.95 5.07 8.71
CA ALA A 601 -7.30 4.43 7.59
C ALA A 601 -7.91 4.84 6.24
N GLU A 602 -9.23 4.99 6.17
CA GLU A 602 -9.91 5.50 4.97
C GLU A 602 -9.54 6.96 4.68
N ALA A 603 -9.44 7.79 5.72
CA ALA A 603 -9.00 9.18 5.58
C ALA A 603 -7.52 9.25 5.12
N ASP A 604 -6.63 8.45 5.71
CA ASP A 604 -5.21 8.38 5.31
C ASP A 604 -5.07 7.96 3.84
N PHE A 605 -5.90 7.02 3.41
CA PHE A 605 -5.93 6.56 2.03
C PHE A 605 -6.37 7.68 1.06
N LYS A 606 -7.42 8.42 1.40
CA LYS A 606 -7.90 9.55 0.60
C LYS A 606 -6.89 10.70 0.53
N LEU A 607 -6.23 11.01 1.66
CA LEU A 607 -5.28 12.12 1.76
C LEU A 607 -3.95 11.86 1.05
N ARG A 608 -3.49 10.61 1.00
CA ARG A 608 -2.23 10.27 0.31
C ARG A 608 -2.35 10.32 -1.20
N GLY A 609 -3.57 10.14 -1.74
CA GLY A 609 -3.81 10.06 -3.17
C GLY A 609 -3.17 8.81 -3.83
N PRO A 610 -3.44 8.60 -5.13
CA PRO A 610 -2.95 7.43 -5.85
C PRO A 610 -1.42 7.40 -6.07
N GLY A 611 -0.74 8.55 -5.95
CA GLY A 611 0.70 8.68 -6.25
C GLY A 611 1.64 8.23 -5.12
N ASP A 612 1.21 8.24 -3.87
CA ASP A 612 2.09 7.99 -2.71
C ASP A 612 1.97 6.56 -2.15
N MET A 613 1.60 5.62 -3.01
CA MET A 613 1.57 4.18 -2.72
C MET A 613 2.97 3.56 -2.56
N LEU A 614 4.03 4.37 -2.48
CA LEU A 614 5.42 3.93 -2.29
C LEU A 614 5.61 3.06 -1.04
N GLY A 615 4.85 3.30 0.04
CA GLY A 615 4.83 2.43 1.22
C GLY A 615 4.26 1.04 0.95
N LEU A 616 3.32 0.91 0.02
CA LEU A 616 2.73 -0.36 -0.41
C LEU A 616 3.62 -1.09 -1.44
N ARG A 617 4.38 -0.39 -2.25
CA ARG A 617 5.43 -0.98 -3.11
C ARG A 617 6.51 -1.68 -2.28
N GLN A 618 6.90 -1.12 -1.13
CA GLN A 618 7.85 -1.78 -0.21
C GLN A 618 7.27 -3.05 0.44
N ALA A 619 5.94 -3.14 0.55
CA ALA A 619 5.26 -4.34 1.07
C ALA A 619 5.00 -5.39 -0.03
N GLY A 620 5.38 -5.15 -1.27
CA GLY A 620 5.12 -6.05 -2.42
C GLY A 620 3.65 -6.17 -2.78
N ALA A 621 2.84 -5.17 -2.41
CA ALA A 621 1.40 -5.37 -2.27
C ALA A 621 0.57 -4.89 -3.47
N THR A 622 1.02 -3.94 -4.30
CA THR A 622 0.18 -3.47 -5.41
C THR A 622 1.01 -2.94 -6.57
N ASP A 623 1.25 -3.76 -7.56
CA ASP A 623 1.68 -3.32 -8.89
C ASP A 623 0.44 -3.21 -9.82
N TYR A 624 -0.55 -2.40 -9.42
CA TYR A 624 -1.61 -2.02 -10.36
C TYR A 624 -1.05 -1.02 -11.37
N ARG A 625 -1.36 -1.24 -12.63
CA ARG A 625 -0.90 -0.39 -13.74
C ARG A 625 -1.99 0.55 -14.24
N VAL A 626 -3.22 0.13 -14.15
CA VAL A 626 -4.42 0.83 -14.64
C VAL A 626 -5.34 1.22 -13.50
N ILE A 627 -5.49 0.34 -12.52
CA ILE A 627 -6.39 0.56 -11.39
C ILE A 627 -5.88 1.72 -10.53
N ASP A 628 -6.72 2.73 -10.41
CA ASP A 628 -6.65 3.75 -9.38
C ASP A 628 -7.62 3.37 -8.25
N LEU A 629 -7.09 2.94 -7.11
CA LEU A 629 -7.91 2.48 -5.98
C LEU A 629 -8.82 3.58 -5.40
N SER A 630 -8.49 4.85 -5.61
CA SER A 630 -9.34 5.96 -5.17
C SER A 630 -10.61 6.10 -6.01
N ARG A 631 -10.55 5.70 -7.29
CA ARG A 631 -11.64 5.80 -8.27
C ARG A 631 -12.32 4.45 -8.55
N HIS A 632 -11.52 3.36 -8.54
CA HIS A 632 -11.91 2.05 -9.04
C HIS A 632 -12.08 0.99 -7.95
N ALA A 633 -12.19 1.42 -6.68
CA ALA A 633 -12.32 0.50 -5.54
C ALA A 633 -13.50 -0.48 -5.66
N ASP A 634 -14.64 -0.01 -6.19
CA ASP A 634 -15.83 -0.83 -6.38
C ASP A 634 -15.64 -1.93 -7.43
N LEU A 635 -14.78 -1.70 -8.43
CA LEU A 635 -14.49 -2.68 -9.48
C LEU A 635 -13.84 -3.94 -8.93
N LEU A 636 -13.06 -3.85 -7.84
CA LEU A 636 -12.45 -5.01 -7.19
C LEU A 636 -13.51 -5.97 -6.64
N ALA A 637 -14.57 -5.44 -6.02
CA ALA A 637 -15.66 -6.27 -5.50
C ALA A 637 -16.46 -6.92 -6.63
N ILE A 638 -16.71 -6.19 -7.71
CA ILE A 638 -17.40 -6.66 -8.91
C ILE A 638 -16.57 -7.75 -9.58
N ALA A 639 -15.28 -7.49 -9.84
CA ALA A 639 -14.36 -8.43 -10.46
C ALA A 639 -14.19 -9.72 -9.64
N LYS A 640 -14.14 -9.60 -8.30
CA LYS A 640 -14.10 -10.76 -7.41
C LYS A 640 -15.32 -11.64 -7.56
N LYS A 641 -16.53 -11.05 -7.56
CA LYS A 641 -17.78 -11.78 -7.72
C LYS A 641 -17.80 -12.50 -9.07
N ASP A 642 -17.39 -11.81 -10.12
CA ASP A 642 -17.35 -12.36 -11.47
C ASP A 642 -16.32 -13.50 -11.60
N ALA A 643 -15.09 -13.31 -11.13
CA ALA A 643 -14.06 -14.34 -11.11
C ALA A 643 -14.49 -15.59 -10.33
N MET A 644 -15.12 -15.40 -9.17
CA MET A 644 -15.63 -16.52 -8.36
C MET A 644 -16.72 -17.30 -9.09
N ALA A 645 -17.68 -16.62 -9.72
CA ALA A 645 -18.77 -17.28 -10.46
C ALA A 645 -18.23 -18.17 -11.59
N VAL A 646 -17.19 -17.74 -12.30
CA VAL A 646 -16.54 -18.56 -13.34
C VAL A 646 -15.83 -19.76 -12.72
N ILE A 647 -15.01 -19.56 -11.68
CA ILE A 647 -14.14 -20.60 -11.13
C ILE A 647 -14.94 -21.63 -10.32
N GLU A 648 -16.07 -21.27 -9.74
CA GLU A 648 -16.97 -22.21 -9.07
C GLU A 648 -17.63 -23.19 -10.06
N THR A 649 -17.97 -22.71 -11.25
CA THR A 649 -18.61 -23.52 -12.31
C THR A 649 -17.61 -24.22 -13.23
N ASP A 650 -16.42 -23.62 -13.44
CA ASP A 650 -15.35 -24.12 -14.32
C ASP A 650 -13.97 -23.98 -13.64
N PRO A 651 -13.67 -24.79 -12.61
CA PRO A 651 -12.42 -24.68 -11.85
C PRO A 651 -11.16 -24.90 -12.66
N ASP A 652 -11.24 -25.61 -13.78
CA ASP A 652 -10.11 -25.91 -14.67
C ASP A 652 -10.03 -24.92 -15.84
N LEU A 653 -10.93 -23.94 -15.89
CA LEU A 653 -11.01 -22.92 -16.94
C LEU A 653 -10.99 -23.53 -18.37
N ALA A 654 -11.70 -24.61 -18.57
CA ALA A 654 -11.75 -25.35 -19.84
C ALA A 654 -12.84 -24.83 -20.80
N GLY A 655 -13.92 -24.27 -20.26
CA GLY A 655 -15.01 -23.66 -21.03
C GLY A 655 -14.64 -22.35 -21.69
N PRO A 656 -15.48 -21.82 -22.59
CA PRO A 656 -15.17 -20.61 -23.36
C PRO A 656 -14.83 -19.40 -22.50
N ARG A 657 -15.61 -19.14 -21.44
CA ARG A 657 -15.38 -18.03 -20.52
C ARG A 657 -14.16 -18.28 -19.64
N GLY A 658 -13.91 -19.53 -19.23
CA GLY A 658 -12.69 -19.91 -18.52
C GLY A 658 -11.44 -19.69 -19.34
N GLN A 659 -11.47 -20.04 -20.63
CA GLN A 659 -10.36 -19.78 -21.56
C GLN A 659 -10.12 -18.27 -21.76
N ALA A 660 -11.19 -17.47 -21.90
CA ALA A 660 -11.08 -16.02 -21.95
C ALA A 660 -10.46 -15.44 -20.68
N LEU A 661 -10.84 -15.97 -19.52
CA LEU A 661 -10.27 -15.57 -18.22
C LEU A 661 -8.76 -15.92 -18.10
N ARG A 662 -8.32 -17.03 -18.71
CA ARG A 662 -6.88 -17.32 -18.83
C ARG A 662 -6.14 -16.25 -19.63
N LEU A 663 -6.70 -15.81 -20.75
CA LEU A 663 -6.08 -14.79 -21.60
C LEU A 663 -5.90 -13.46 -20.87
N VAL A 664 -6.93 -12.93 -20.22
CA VAL A 664 -6.81 -11.66 -19.47
C VAL A 664 -5.80 -11.77 -18.33
N ARG A 665 -5.70 -12.93 -17.68
CA ARG A 665 -4.66 -13.18 -16.67
C ARG A 665 -3.25 -13.16 -17.26
N GLU A 666 -3.04 -13.75 -18.42
CA GLU A 666 -1.74 -13.73 -19.10
C GLU A 666 -1.34 -12.32 -19.53
N LEU A 667 -2.33 -11.48 -19.87
CA LEU A 667 -2.12 -10.07 -20.20
C LEU A 667 -1.78 -9.20 -19.00
N LEU A 668 -2.56 -9.28 -17.93
CA LEU A 668 -2.63 -8.26 -16.88
C LEU A 668 -2.12 -8.73 -15.52
N THR A 669 -1.80 -10.03 -15.32
CA THR A 669 -1.17 -10.45 -14.05
C THR A 669 0.35 -10.23 -14.12
N PRO A 670 0.93 -9.48 -13.16
CA PRO A 670 2.37 -9.29 -13.11
C PRO A 670 3.11 -10.63 -13.07
N ARG A 671 4.13 -10.80 -13.90
CA ARG A 671 5.03 -11.96 -13.77
C ARG A 671 5.84 -11.77 -12.49
N VAL A 672 5.68 -12.67 -11.55
CA VAL A 672 6.73 -12.88 -10.54
C VAL A 672 7.97 -13.34 -11.30
N PRO A 673 9.09 -12.59 -11.24
CA PRO A 673 10.32 -13.02 -11.92
C PRO A 673 10.70 -14.41 -11.37
N MET A 674 10.73 -15.43 -12.24
CA MET A 674 11.12 -16.79 -11.86
C MET A 674 12.58 -16.91 -11.36
N GLY A 675 13.34 -15.82 -11.36
CA GLY A 675 14.74 -15.76 -10.93
C GLY A 675 14.97 -15.42 -9.46
N ARG A 676 13.92 -15.27 -8.62
CA ARG A 676 14.05 -15.03 -7.17
C ARG A 676 13.34 -16.05 -6.30
N ALA A 677 12.93 -17.17 -6.86
CA ALA A 677 12.43 -18.34 -6.14
C ALA A 677 13.49 -19.46 -6.19
N GLY A 678 14.73 -19.13 -5.78
CA GLY A 678 15.81 -20.07 -5.55
C GLY A 678 16.26 -19.97 -4.11
#